data_61a3e2d5f82baccf7729951fd2a001e5
#
_entry.id   61a3e2d5f82baccf7729951fd2a001e5
#
_cell.length_a   1.000
_cell.length_b   1.000
_cell.length_c   1.000
_cell.angle_alpha   90.00
_cell.angle_beta   90.00
_cell.angle_gamma   90.00
#
_symmetry.space_group_name_H-M   'P 1'
#
loop_
_entity.id
_entity.type
_entity.pdbx_description
1 polymer ?
#
loop_
_entity_poly.entity_id
_entity_poly.type
_entity_poly.pdbx_seq_one_letter_code
_entity_poly.pdbx_strand_id
1 'polypeptide(L)'
;MAHGALDNEIQFLPGVGPKRAKLLAEELQVATFGDLLRLYPFRYVDRSSVQNISDVVSDSAYVQILAKVVRVSLLGQHSQPLYVKEMTATIEGRDDGQIKFNTVKRLSAIVADASGEMEIVFFKGIKYMWNRLIPGANFIFFGKPTVFNGRVNMVHPEVDNLPQSGTLGTTGTLTGVYPGTEKLKNAGVTNKVMNRLMGLALERCLGDIRETLPDYILKEKGLVPLRFALRNIHFPSDATALAKATYRLKFEELFFLQLSLLKQKYVRSRSEVGLMMPKVGEAFNACYNALPFDLTGAQKRVIKEIRSDMMSGHQMNRLLQGDVGSGKTMVAVLSCLIAIGNGYQACIMAPTEVLAQQHYHNISKYLAPTGVSCALLTGSTKASERRTIHSSLQDGSLGIIVGTHALIEDTVIFKNLGLAVIDEQHRFGVEQRSRLWRKTASGIPPHVLVMTATPIPRTLAMTLYGDLDVSVIDEMPPGRKPIQTVLLAERDRGRLHNFMKKQIASGRQVFVVYPLIFESEKLDYQNLEKGYEDIVAAFPFPPYKVAIVHGQQANDVKNFNMDAFVAGRAHILVSTTVIEVGVDVPNASVMVIESAERFGLSQLHQLRGRVGRGSEKSYCVLMHGQKVSKESQKRLEMMVATENGFELAEEDMKMRGPGDLEGTQQSGLPISLNIASLAKDGRILTDARNYATHVLDADPVLEKPENKILAEELRKDKYQRQDFSKIS
;
A
#
# COMPACT_ATOMS: atom_id res chain seq x y z
N MET A 1 1.80 -4.97 40.57
CA MET A 1 1.49 -6.01 39.56
C MET A 1 2.76 -6.83 39.39
N ALA A 2 2.71 -8.15 39.53
CA ALA A 2 3.90 -8.98 39.28
C ALA A 2 4.27 -8.86 37.80
N HIS A 3 5.44 -8.31 37.49
CA HIS A 3 5.98 -8.29 36.15
C HIS A 3 6.19 -9.73 35.70
N GLY A 4 5.51 -10.13 34.61
CA GLY A 4 5.73 -11.45 33.99
C GLY A 4 7.12 -11.53 33.35
N ALA A 5 7.64 -12.73 33.10
CA ALA A 5 8.93 -12.89 32.46
C ALA A 5 9.02 -12.18 31.08
N LEU A 6 7.88 -11.98 30.40
CA LEU A 6 7.79 -11.27 29.13
C LEU A 6 8.16 -9.77 29.23
N ASP A 7 7.95 -9.14 30.38
CA ASP A 7 8.22 -7.71 30.59
C ASP A 7 9.68 -7.43 31.00
N ASN A 8 10.48 -8.49 31.20
CA ASN A 8 11.89 -8.34 31.54
C ASN A 8 12.65 -7.69 30.38
N GLU A 9 13.54 -6.75 30.73
CA GLU A 9 14.38 -6.07 29.76
C GLU A 9 15.34 -7.06 29.08
N ILE A 10 15.55 -6.86 27.79
CA ILE A 10 16.36 -7.73 26.94
C ILE A 10 17.83 -7.84 27.39
N GLN A 11 18.34 -6.83 28.13
CA GLN A 11 19.70 -6.84 28.65
C GLN A 11 19.99 -8.00 29.64
N PHE A 12 18.96 -8.52 30.30
CA PHE A 12 19.07 -9.63 31.24
C PHE A 12 19.05 -11.01 30.55
N LEU A 13 18.90 -11.05 29.23
CA LEU A 13 19.01 -12.29 28.47
C LEU A 13 20.52 -12.65 28.30
N PRO A 14 20.94 -13.91 28.62
CA PRO A 14 22.34 -14.32 28.50
C PRO A 14 22.90 -14.08 27.10
N GLY A 15 23.98 -13.31 27.02
CA GLY A 15 24.66 -12.98 25.76
C GLY A 15 24.23 -11.66 25.12
N VAL A 16 23.31 -10.90 25.73
CA VAL A 16 22.91 -9.57 25.25
C VAL A 16 23.75 -8.47 25.91
N GLY A 17 23.59 -8.24 27.19
CA GLY A 17 24.24 -7.16 27.92
C GLY A 17 23.80 -5.75 27.48
N PRO A 18 24.18 -4.66 28.21
CA PRO A 18 23.65 -3.31 27.98
C PRO A 18 23.91 -2.74 26.59
N LYS A 19 25.12 -2.98 26.02
CA LYS A 19 25.49 -2.43 24.71
C LYS A 19 24.65 -3.02 23.56
N ARG A 20 24.45 -4.36 23.57
CA ARG A 20 23.61 -5.01 22.56
C ARG A 20 22.14 -4.74 22.77
N ALA A 21 21.69 -4.62 24.03
CA ALA A 21 20.30 -4.25 24.36
C ALA A 21 19.92 -2.89 23.77
N LYS A 22 20.77 -1.88 23.97
CA LYS A 22 20.58 -0.55 23.38
C LYS A 22 20.48 -0.62 21.86
N LEU A 23 21.35 -1.38 21.22
CA LEU A 23 21.36 -1.53 19.76
C LEU A 23 20.14 -2.28 19.23
N LEU A 24 19.66 -3.32 19.93
CA LEU A 24 18.43 -4.03 19.60
C LEU A 24 17.19 -3.14 19.73
N ALA A 25 17.16 -2.27 20.76
CA ALA A 25 16.09 -1.31 20.94
C ALA A 25 16.07 -0.24 19.82
N GLU A 26 17.24 0.31 19.46
CA GLU A 26 17.35 1.36 18.43
C GLU A 26 17.09 0.84 17.01
N GLU A 27 17.61 -0.35 16.67
CA GLU A 27 17.59 -0.86 15.29
C GLU A 27 16.39 -1.78 15.01
N LEU A 28 15.84 -2.49 16.01
CA LEU A 28 14.75 -3.45 15.86
C LEU A 28 13.56 -3.21 16.80
N GLN A 29 13.60 -2.13 17.61
CA GLN A 29 12.57 -1.81 18.60
C GLN A 29 12.31 -2.95 19.61
N VAL A 30 13.35 -3.73 19.93
CA VAL A 30 13.29 -4.84 20.87
C VAL A 30 13.90 -4.41 22.21
N ALA A 31 13.05 -4.15 23.19
CA ALA A 31 13.43 -3.72 24.55
C ALA A 31 13.22 -4.84 25.59
N THR A 32 12.22 -5.70 25.41
CA THR A 32 11.83 -6.74 26.35
C THR A 32 11.93 -8.15 25.74
N PHE A 33 11.80 -9.19 26.60
CA PHE A 33 11.68 -10.57 26.12
C PHE A 33 10.42 -10.75 25.26
N GLY A 34 9.33 -10.08 25.62
CA GLY A 34 8.08 -10.10 24.85
C GLY A 34 8.24 -9.51 23.47
N ASP A 35 9.00 -8.40 23.32
CA ASP A 35 9.28 -7.81 22.00
C ASP A 35 10.12 -8.74 21.16
N LEU A 36 11.16 -9.39 21.77
CA LEU A 36 11.97 -10.36 21.06
C LEU A 36 11.13 -11.50 20.50
N LEU A 37 10.21 -12.08 21.29
CA LEU A 37 9.34 -13.16 20.85
C LEU A 37 8.31 -12.75 19.78
N ARG A 38 8.10 -11.45 19.58
CA ARG A 38 7.28 -10.90 18.51
C ARG A 38 8.09 -10.45 17.29
N LEU A 39 9.40 -10.55 17.33
CA LEU A 39 10.24 -10.34 16.17
C LEU A 39 10.26 -11.61 15.32
N TYR A 40 9.36 -11.69 14.35
CA TYR A 40 9.18 -12.90 13.55
C TYR A 40 10.23 -13.03 12.45
N PRO A 41 10.61 -14.27 12.05
CA PRO A 41 11.46 -14.50 10.89
C PRO A 41 10.75 -14.04 9.61
N PHE A 42 11.45 -13.33 8.73
CA PHE A 42 10.89 -12.93 7.43
C PHE A 42 11.00 -14.03 6.36
N ARG A 43 11.85 -15.04 6.59
CA ARG A 43 11.97 -16.24 5.78
C ARG A 43 12.53 -17.39 6.58
N TYR A 44 12.39 -18.60 6.03
CA TYR A 44 12.98 -19.81 6.60
C TYR A 44 13.95 -20.41 5.61
N VAL A 45 14.96 -21.07 6.16
CA VAL A 45 15.96 -21.78 5.40
C VAL A 45 15.90 -23.24 5.81
N ASP A 46 15.70 -24.09 4.82
CA ASP A 46 15.74 -25.52 5.03
C ASP A 46 17.20 -25.96 5.16
N ARG A 47 17.52 -26.55 6.33
CA ARG A 47 18.82 -27.13 6.62
C ARG A 47 18.74 -28.65 6.75
N SER A 48 17.63 -29.26 6.32
CA SER A 48 17.42 -30.72 6.43
C SER A 48 18.24 -31.51 5.44
N SER A 49 18.52 -30.95 4.27
CA SER A 49 19.22 -31.64 3.19
C SER A 49 20.65 -31.14 3.07
N VAL A 50 21.60 -32.06 3.17
CA VAL A 50 22.98 -31.84 2.74
C VAL A 50 23.06 -32.21 1.27
N GLN A 51 23.45 -31.25 0.42
CA GLN A 51 23.62 -31.49 -1.01
C GLN A 51 25.07 -31.93 -1.28
N ASN A 52 25.27 -32.77 -2.30
CA ASN A 52 26.59 -33.04 -2.83
C ASN A 52 27.12 -31.83 -3.60
N ILE A 53 28.44 -31.64 -3.58
CA ILE A 53 29.08 -30.52 -4.27
C ILE A 53 28.77 -30.53 -5.78
N SER A 54 28.68 -31.71 -6.40
CA SER A 54 28.32 -31.87 -7.82
C SER A 54 26.93 -31.36 -8.18
N ASP A 55 25.98 -31.37 -7.23
CA ASP A 55 24.58 -31.00 -7.44
C ASP A 55 24.33 -29.52 -7.22
N VAL A 56 25.34 -28.78 -6.75
CA VAL A 56 25.21 -27.34 -6.47
C VAL A 56 25.31 -26.55 -7.77
N VAL A 57 24.20 -25.88 -8.14
CA VAL A 57 24.14 -24.99 -9.29
C VAL A 57 24.18 -23.51 -8.88
N SER A 58 24.60 -22.63 -9.80
CA SER A 58 24.78 -21.20 -9.52
C SER A 58 23.54 -20.45 -9.10
N ASP A 59 22.36 -20.94 -9.50
CA ASP A 59 21.06 -20.32 -9.21
C ASP A 59 20.37 -20.90 -7.97
N SER A 60 21.03 -21.84 -7.28
CA SER A 60 20.52 -22.37 -6.01
C SER A 60 20.36 -21.26 -4.98
N ALA A 61 19.27 -21.27 -4.20
CA ALA A 61 19.02 -20.22 -3.21
C ALA A 61 20.11 -20.23 -2.12
N TYR A 62 20.02 -21.14 -1.18
CA TYR A 62 21.02 -21.40 -0.14
C TYR A 62 21.17 -22.90 -0.04
N VAL A 63 22.39 -23.38 -0.01
CA VAL A 63 22.68 -24.82 0.05
C VAL A 63 23.52 -25.13 1.29
N GLN A 64 23.35 -26.33 1.80
CA GLN A 64 24.18 -26.91 2.86
C GLN A 64 25.01 -28.06 2.27
N ILE A 65 26.32 -27.97 2.41
CA ILE A 65 27.23 -29.05 2.01
C ILE A 65 28.02 -29.55 3.22
N LEU A 66 28.26 -30.85 3.28
CA LEU A 66 29.18 -31.45 4.20
C LEU A 66 30.46 -31.79 3.43
N ALA A 67 31.55 -31.13 3.77
CA ALA A 67 32.78 -31.31 3.03
C ALA A 67 34.01 -31.33 3.95
N LYS A 68 35.03 -32.06 3.52
CA LYS A 68 36.34 -32.12 4.14
C LYS A 68 37.20 -30.97 3.64
N VAL A 69 37.87 -30.26 4.53
CA VAL A 69 38.82 -29.22 4.14
C VAL A 69 40.09 -29.89 3.60
N VAL A 70 40.40 -29.63 2.33
CA VAL A 70 41.58 -30.15 1.64
C VAL A 70 42.75 -29.20 1.84
N ARG A 71 42.55 -27.92 1.56
CA ARG A 71 43.58 -26.87 1.61
C ARG A 71 43.00 -25.55 2.05
N VAL A 72 43.77 -24.79 2.82
CA VAL A 72 43.44 -23.41 3.20
C VAL A 72 44.60 -22.50 2.80
N SER A 73 44.31 -21.45 2.02
CA SER A 73 45.32 -20.52 1.52
C SER A 73 44.97 -19.08 1.93
N LEU A 74 45.96 -18.35 2.42
CA LEU A 74 45.89 -16.90 2.60
C LEU A 74 46.43 -16.20 1.37
N LEU A 75 45.63 -15.41 0.72
CA LEU A 75 45.95 -14.76 -0.55
C LEU A 75 46.14 -13.24 -0.36
N GLY A 76 47.22 -12.72 -0.96
CA GLY A 76 47.56 -11.30 -0.97
C GLY A 76 46.98 -10.56 -2.17
N GLN A 77 47.61 -9.46 -2.53
CA GLN A 77 47.30 -8.67 -3.72
C GLN A 77 47.56 -9.50 -4.98
N HIS A 78 46.71 -9.39 -6.01
CA HIS A 78 46.78 -10.21 -7.23
C HIS A 78 46.64 -11.73 -7.05
N SER A 79 45.99 -12.17 -5.93
CA SER A 79 45.73 -13.59 -5.63
C SER A 79 46.95 -14.44 -5.43
N GLN A 80 48.10 -13.87 -5.10
CA GLN A 80 49.31 -14.62 -4.77
C GLN A 80 49.16 -15.33 -3.41
N PRO A 81 49.44 -16.62 -3.31
CA PRO A 81 49.40 -17.32 -2.05
C PRO A 81 50.55 -16.86 -1.14
N LEU A 82 50.18 -16.39 0.06
CA LEU A 82 51.15 -15.97 1.08
C LEU A 82 51.44 -17.09 2.06
N TYR A 83 50.41 -17.82 2.46
CA TYR A 83 50.52 -18.98 3.37
C TYR A 83 49.51 -20.04 2.94
N VAL A 84 49.92 -21.31 3.04
CA VAL A 84 49.09 -22.46 2.66
C VAL A 84 49.18 -23.52 3.76
N LYS A 85 48.04 -24.15 4.10
CA LYS A 85 47.92 -25.31 4.97
C LYS A 85 47.32 -26.46 4.17
N GLU A 86 48.00 -27.61 4.10
CA GLU A 86 47.52 -28.83 3.42
C GLU A 86 47.59 -30.01 4.36
N MET A 87 46.88 -31.10 4.01
CA MET A 87 46.77 -32.31 4.83
C MET A 87 48.09 -33.11 4.95
N THR A 88 48.99 -32.97 3.98
CA THR A 88 50.22 -33.79 3.83
C THR A 88 51.52 -33.00 3.96
N ALA A 89 51.49 -31.71 4.13
CA ALA A 89 52.69 -30.90 4.22
C ALA A 89 52.74 -30.16 5.55
N THR A 90 53.77 -30.46 6.33
CA THR A 90 54.33 -29.52 7.31
C THR A 90 54.54 -28.19 6.61
N ILE A 91 54.05 -27.10 7.16
CA ILE A 91 54.06 -25.73 6.68
C ILE A 91 55.29 -25.46 5.80
N GLU A 92 55.12 -25.45 4.47
CA GLU A 92 56.07 -24.83 3.57
C GLU A 92 55.86 -23.34 3.53
N GLY A 93 56.48 -22.63 4.38
CA GLY A 93 56.52 -21.19 4.46
C GLY A 93 57.38 -20.82 5.66
N ARG A 94 58.59 -20.38 5.37
CA ARG A 94 59.60 -19.82 6.26
C ARG A 94 59.10 -19.51 7.66
N ASP A 95 59.85 -19.97 8.64
CA ASP A 95 59.95 -19.51 10.05
C ASP A 95 58.67 -19.19 10.78
N ASP A 96 58.59 -19.64 12.01
CA ASP A 96 57.55 -19.29 13.03
C ASP A 96 57.42 -17.78 13.33
N GLY A 97 57.74 -16.97 12.36
CA GLY A 97 57.50 -15.53 12.31
C GLY A 97 56.05 -15.24 12.03
N GLN A 98 55.41 -14.57 12.94
CA GLN A 98 54.06 -14.05 12.99
C GLN A 98 53.44 -13.78 11.58
N ILE A 99 52.38 -14.51 11.21
CA ILE A 99 51.58 -14.24 10.01
C ILE A 99 51.11 -12.79 10.02
N LYS A 100 51.58 -11.97 9.04
CA LYS A 100 51.18 -10.58 8.90
C LYS A 100 49.81 -10.51 8.21
N PHE A 101 48.72 -10.66 8.97
CA PHE A 101 47.36 -10.62 8.44
C PHE A 101 46.99 -9.30 7.75
N ASN A 102 47.72 -8.22 7.97
CA ASN A 102 47.50 -6.93 7.32
C ASN A 102 47.75 -6.94 5.79
N THR A 103 48.54 -7.88 5.31
CA THR A 103 48.83 -8.05 3.87
C THR A 103 47.88 -9.01 3.20
N VAL A 104 47.07 -9.74 3.98
CA VAL A 104 46.11 -10.74 3.46
C VAL A 104 44.85 -10.06 3.02
N LYS A 105 44.42 -10.31 1.79
CA LYS A 105 43.18 -9.75 1.19
C LYS A 105 41.99 -10.71 1.25
N ARG A 106 42.26 -12.02 1.15
CA ARG A 106 41.23 -13.07 1.23
C ARG A 106 41.81 -14.38 1.74
N LEU A 107 40.93 -15.18 2.32
CA LEU A 107 41.16 -16.60 2.61
C LEU A 107 40.40 -17.43 1.58
N SER A 108 41.05 -18.39 0.98
CA SER A 108 40.46 -19.39 0.07
C SER A 108 40.66 -20.78 0.70
N ALA A 109 39.58 -21.53 0.89
CA ALA A 109 39.61 -22.91 1.33
C ALA A 109 39.02 -23.80 0.25
N ILE A 110 39.78 -24.81 -0.18
CA ILE A 110 39.26 -25.89 -1.04
C ILE A 110 38.68 -26.95 -0.13
N VAL A 111 37.42 -27.26 -0.37
CA VAL A 111 36.71 -28.31 0.36
C VAL A 111 36.21 -29.35 -0.63
N ALA A 112 36.17 -30.60 -0.21
CA ALA A 112 35.79 -31.73 -1.05
C ALA A 112 34.81 -32.66 -0.33
N ASP A 113 33.93 -33.27 -1.09
CA ASP A 113 33.12 -34.41 -0.71
C ASP A 113 33.38 -35.59 -1.68
N ALA A 114 32.59 -36.65 -1.63
CA ALA A 114 32.72 -37.78 -2.54
C ALA A 114 32.38 -37.45 -4.01
N SER A 115 31.72 -36.31 -4.27
CA SER A 115 31.19 -35.91 -5.57
C SER A 115 32.03 -34.83 -6.29
N GLY A 116 32.85 -34.07 -5.56
CA GLY A 116 33.65 -33.01 -6.17
C GLY A 116 34.33 -32.08 -5.17
N GLU A 117 34.88 -30.98 -5.71
CA GLU A 117 35.55 -29.94 -4.92
C GLU A 117 34.87 -28.57 -5.14
N MET A 118 34.89 -27.74 -4.08
CA MET A 118 34.39 -26.38 -4.11
C MET A 118 35.31 -25.40 -3.40
N GLU A 119 35.43 -24.19 -3.91
CA GLU A 119 36.16 -23.10 -3.26
C GLU A 119 35.23 -22.33 -2.29
N ILE A 120 35.71 -22.16 -1.05
CA ILE A 120 35.08 -21.34 -0.01
C ILE A 120 35.94 -20.11 0.22
N VAL A 121 35.33 -18.89 0.10
CA VAL A 121 36.08 -17.63 0.15
C VAL A 121 35.66 -16.76 1.31
N PHE A 122 36.64 -16.18 2.03
CA PHE A 122 36.39 -15.18 3.08
C PHE A 122 37.24 -13.93 2.85
N PHE A 123 36.57 -12.76 2.84
CA PHE A 123 37.22 -11.45 2.77
C PHE A 123 37.28 -10.76 4.14
N LYS A 124 36.43 -11.19 5.08
CA LYS A 124 36.36 -10.69 6.47
C LYS A 124 36.51 -11.84 7.44
N GLY A 125 37.00 -11.55 8.66
CA GLY A 125 37.21 -12.60 9.68
C GLY A 125 38.30 -13.62 9.34
N ILE A 126 39.25 -13.25 8.48
CA ILE A 126 40.27 -14.13 7.90
C ILE A 126 41.08 -14.86 8.99
N LYS A 127 41.55 -14.11 10.02
CA LYS A 127 42.33 -14.69 11.13
C LYS A 127 41.54 -15.74 11.90
N TYR A 128 40.26 -15.51 12.15
CA TYR A 128 39.35 -16.43 12.82
C TYR A 128 39.15 -17.69 11.99
N MET A 129 38.88 -17.56 10.69
CA MET A 129 38.66 -18.69 9.80
C MET A 129 39.94 -19.49 9.53
N TRP A 130 41.08 -18.81 9.44
CA TRP A 130 42.38 -19.50 9.36
C TRP A 130 42.63 -20.43 10.54
N ASN A 131 42.35 -19.97 11.76
CA ASN A 131 42.52 -20.81 12.95
C ASN A 131 41.46 -21.91 13.06
N ARG A 132 40.27 -21.69 12.51
CA ARG A 132 39.16 -22.64 12.61
C ARG A 132 39.20 -23.75 11.56
N LEU A 133 39.53 -23.42 10.32
CA LEU A 133 39.55 -24.38 9.22
C LEU A 133 40.85 -25.18 9.27
N ILE A 134 40.73 -26.44 9.67
CA ILE A 134 41.86 -27.37 9.79
C ILE A 134 41.79 -28.34 8.61
N PRO A 135 42.84 -28.43 7.76
CA PRO A 135 42.91 -29.46 6.72
C PRO A 135 42.71 -30.86 7.27
N GLY A 136 41.93 -31.66 6.58
CA GLY A 136 41.54 -32.99 7.04
C GLY A 136 40.29 -33.08 7.88
N ALA A 137 39.81 -31.97 8.46
CA ALA A 137 38.58 -31.94 9.24
C ALA A 137 37.33 -31.72 8.37
N ASN A 138 36.21 -32.30 8.79
CA ASN A 138 34.93 -32.15 8.14
C ASN A 138 34.15 -30.99 8.78
N PHE A 139 33.55 -30.15 7.94
CA PHE A 139 32.68 -29.05 8.35
C PHE A 139 31.41 -29.05 7.52
N ILE A 140 30.36 -28.48 8.08
CA ILE A 140 29.13 -28.14 7.37
C ILE A 140 29.26 -26.68 6.93
N PHE A 141 29.16 -26.45 5.61
CA PHE A 141 29.15 -25.12 5.01
C PHE A 141 27.75 -24.82 4.53
N PHE A 142 27.21 -23.68 4.96
CA PHE A 142 25.91 -23.22 4.57
C PHE A 142 26.00 -21.81 3.94
N GLY A 143 25.63 -21.67 2.68
CA GLY A 143 25.76 -20.41 1.96
C GLY A 143 25.05 -20.39 0.61
N LYS A 144 25.07 -19.21 -0.01
CA LYS A 144 24.58 -19.06 -1.39
C LYS A 144 25.73 -19.36 -2.34
N PRO A 145 25.57 -20.30 -3.28
CA PRO A 145 26.57 -20.53 -4.32
C PRO A 145 26.64 -19.35 -5.29
N THR A 146 27.84 -19.07 -5.76
CA THR A 146 28.14 -18.03 -6.76
C THR A 146 29.08 -18.62 -7.81
N VAL A 147 29.11 -18.03 -9.02
CA VAL A 147 30.04 -18.44 -10.08
C VAL A 147 31.13 -17.39 -10.22
N PHE A 148 32.37 -17.83 -10.13
CA PHE A 148 33.52 -16.98 -10.40
C PHE A 148 34.51 -17.77 -11.28
N ASN A 149 34.94 -17.17 -12.40
CA ASN A 149 35.80 -17.81 -13.41
C ASN A 149 35.31 -19.20 -13.88
N GLY A 150 33.99 -19.34 -14.06
CA GLY A 150 33.37 -20.59 -14.54
C GLY A 150 33.29 -21.72 -13.49
N ARG A 151 33.68 -21.46 -12.23
CA ARG A 151 33.58 -22.42 -11.14
C ARG A 151 32.58 -21.96 -10.09
N VAL A 152 31.84 -22.93 -9.55
CA VAL A 152 30.92 -22.68 -8.42
C VAL A 152 31.75 -22.54 -7.15
N ASN A 153 31.49 -21.48 -6.39
CA ASN A 153 32.12 -21.21 -5.10
C ASN A 153 31.09 -20.70 -4.08
N MET A 154 31.44 -20.58 -2.80
CA MET A 154 30.68 -19.91 -1.78
C MET A 154 31.49 -18.80 -1.13
N VAL A 155 30.89 -17.61 -1.05
CA VAL A 155 31.49 -16.45 -0.40
C VAL A 155 30.87 -16.26 0.98
N HIS A 156 31.71 -16.23 2.02
CA HIS A 156 31.29 -16.07 3.41
C HIS A 156 30.17 -17.03 3.87
N PRO A 157 30.27 -18.35 3.62
CA PRO A 157 29.30 -19.29 4.19
C PRO A 157 29.38 -19.31 5.73
N GLU A 158 28.28 -19.71 6.34
CA GLU A 158 28.30 -20.16 7.73
C GLU A 158 29.04 -21.48 7.78
N VAL A 159 29.91 -21.65 8.81
CA VAL A 159 30.69 -22.87 9.01
C VAL A 159 30.31 -23.47 10.35
N ASP A 160 29.88 -24.73 10.37
CA ASP A 160 29.52 -25.44 11.59
C ASP A 160 30.35 -26.74 11.72
N ASN A 161 30.67 -27.10 12.96
CA ASN A 161 31.34 -28.38 13.25
C ASN A 161 30.31 -29.52 13.15
N LEU A 162 30.76 -30.72 12.80
CA LEU A 162 29.92 -31.90 12.93
C LEU A 162 29.48 -32.10 14.40
N PRO A 163 28.20 -32.44 14.65
CA PRO A 163 27.75 -32.82 15.99
C PRO A 163 28.57 -34.05 16.49
N GLN A 164 28.97 -34.03 17.76
CA GLN A 164 29.75 -35.11 18.36
C GLN A 164 29.04 -36.49 18.38
N SER A 165 27.71 -36.51 18.17
CA SER A 165 26.85 -37.70 18.16
C SER A 165 26.82 -38.46 16.82
N GLY A 166 27.54 -38.00 15.78
CA GLY A 166 27.56 -38.67 14.46
C GLY A 166 26.22 -38.68 13.70
N THR A 167 25.13 -38.34 14.31
CA THR A 167 23.84 -38.11 13.71
C THR A 167 23.76 -36.62 13.34
N LEU A 168 23.66 -36.33 12.06
CA LEU A 168 23.15 -35.02 11.58
C LEU A 168 21.86 -34.76 12.34
N GLY A 169 22.00 -33.93 13.38
CA GLY A 169 20.90 -33.70 14.31
C GLY A 169 19.65 -33.28 13.58
N THR A 170 18.65 -34.11 13.64
CA THR A 170 17.25 -33.86 13.23
C THR A 170 16.58 -32.84 14.16
N THR A 171 17.28 -31.77 14.50
CA THR A 171 16.68 -30.64 15.19
C THR A 171 16.15 -29.66 14.15
N GLY A 172 14.84 -29.72 13.94
CA GLY A 172 14.06 -28.70 13.22
C GLY A 172 14.66 -28.31 11.87
N THR A 173 14.16 -28.86 10.83
CA THR A 173 14.63 -28.72 9.45
C THR A 173 14.62 -27.28 8.94
N LEU A 174 13.77 -26.42 9.49
CA LEU A 174 13.59 -25.03 9.07
C LEU A 174 14.18 -24.06 10.11
N THR A 175 15.16 -23.28 9.70
CA THR A 175 15.77 -22.24 10.55
C THR A 175 15.27 -20.86 10.16
N GLY A 176 14.73 -20.09 11.11
CA GLY A 176 14.26 -18.73 10.89
C GLY A 176 15.41 -17.76 10.59
N VAL A 177 15.18 -16.86 9.63
CA VAL A 177 16.06 -15.73 9.32
C VAL A 177 15.39 -14.44 9.78
N TYR A 178 16.05 -13.75 10.70
CA TYR A 178 15.53 -12.53 11.32
C TYR A 178 16.04 -11.26 10.64
N PRO A 179 15.26 -10.17 10.71
CA PRO A 179 15.74 -8.86 10.30
C PRO A 179 17.05 -8.48 11.02
N GLY A 180 17.95 -7.83 10.32
CA GLY A 180 19.20 -7.38 10.89
C GLY A 180 19.87 -6.31 10.08
N THR A 181 20.48 -5.34 10.76
CA THR A 181 21.19 -4.22 10.16
C THR A 181 22.71 -4.47 10.14
N GLU A 182 23.44 -3.67 9.38
CA GLU A 182 24.91 -3.75 9.39
C GLU A 182 25.51 -3.43 10.75
N LYS A 183 24.88 -2.51 11.50
CA LYS A 183 25.32 -2.17 12.86
C LYS A 183 25.24 -3.37 13.82
N LEU A 184 24.10 -4.10 13.75
CA LEU A 184 23.91 -5.33 14.54
C LEU A 184 24.93 -6.40 14.18
N LYS A 185 25.19 -6.61 12.88
CA LYS A 185 26.20 -7.56 12.42
C LYS A 185 27.60 -7.21 12.93
N ASN A 186 27.97 -5.93 12.87
CA ASN A 186 29.27 -5.43 13.37
C ASN A 186 29.40 -5.58 14.90
N ALA A 187 28.29 -5.51 15.65
CA ALA A 187 28.24 -5.81 17.08
C ALA A 187 28.20 -7.31 17.41
N GLY A 188 28.31 -8.17 16.40
CA GLY A 188 28.29 -9.62 16.55
C GLY A 188 26.90 -10.21 16.78
N VAL A 189 25.83 -9.47 16.49
CA VAL A 189 24.45 -9.98 16.51
C VAL A 189 24.13 -10.53 15.11
N THR A 190 24.60 -11.74 14.87
CA THR A 190 24.34 -12.49 13.64
C THR A 190 23.04 -13.28 13.74
N ASN A 191 22.53 -13.81 12.60
CA ASN A 191 21.33 -14.66 12.61
C ASN A 191 21.45 -15.87 13.56
N LYS A 192 22.65 -16.46 13.67
CA LYS A 192 22.93 -17.55 14.63
C LYS A 192 22.77 -17.09 16.07
N VAL A 193 23.24 -15.88 16.40
CA VAL A 193 23.08 -15.29 17.73
C VAL A 193 21.60 -15.00 17.99
N MET A 194 20.87 -14.43 17.02
CA MET A 194 19.44 -14.19 17.14
C MET A 194 18.63 -15.46 17.40
N ASN A 195 18.88 -16.54 16.66
CA ASN A 195 18.23 -17.83 16.90
C ASN A 195 18.52 -18.37 18.32
N ARG A 196 19.76 -18.24 18.81
CA ARG A 196 20.11 -18.64 20.18
C ARG A 196 19.37 -17.79 21.22
N LEU A 197 19.32 -16.46 21.03
CA LEU A 197 18.63 -15.57 21.94
C LEU A 197 17.13 -15.89 21.96
N MET A 198 16.54 -16.17 20.81
CA MET A 198 15.14 -16.57 20.67
C MET A 198 14.85 -17.87 21.42
N GLY A 199 15.72 -18.88 21.32
CA GLY A 199 15.58 -20.13 22.08
C GLY A 199 15.59 -19.88 23.59
N LEU A 200 16.57 -19.11 24.08
CA LEU A 200 16.67 -18.76 25.50
C LEU A 200 15.44 -17.96 26.01
N ALA A 201 14.93 -17.05 25.21
CA ALA A 201 13.73 -16.28 25.55
C ALA A 201 12.49 -17.19 25.62
N LEU A 202 12.32 -18.09 24.65
CA LEU A 202 11.21 -19.06 24.65
C LEU A 202 11.26 -19.97 25.87
N GLU A 203 12.43 -20.55 26.18
CA GLU A 203 12.58 -21.42 27.37
C GLU A 203 12.17 -20.72 28.66
N ARG A 204 12.52 -19.44 28.81
CA ARG A 204 12.21 -18.64 30.00
C ARG A 204 10.76 -18.19 30.09
N CYS A 205 10.15 -17.85 28.93
CA CYS A 205 8.85 -17.20 28.89
C CYS A 205 7.69 -18.12 28.52
N LEU A 206 7.96 -19.34 28.03
CA LEU A 206 6.90 -20.22 27.51
C LEU A 206 5.79 -20.50 28.54
N GLY A 207 6.17 -20.61 29.82
CA GLY A 207 5.21 -20.77 30.93
C GLY A 207 4.30 -19.59 31.16
N ASP A 208 4.80 -18.38 30.93
CA ASP A 208 4.10 -17.10 31.21
C ASP A 208 3.28 -16.60 30.00
N ILE A 209 3.42 -17.21 28.84
CA ILE A 209 2.63 -16.88 27.66
C ILE A 209 1.16 -17.25 27.95
N ARG A 210 0.31 -16.25 28.05
CA ARG A 210 -1.15 -16.40 28.20
C ARG A 210 -1.81 -16.34 26.85
N GLU A 211 -2.92 -17.10 26.70
CA GLU A 211 -3.75 -17.01 25.49
C GLU A 211 -4.36 -15.62 25.38
N THR A 212 -4.52 -15.14 24.15
CA THR A 212 -5.05 -13.82 23.83
C THR A 212 -6.45 -13.89 23.22
N LEU A 213 -6.83 -15.06 22.70
CA LEU A 213 -8.14 -15.31 22.13
C LEU A 213 -8.95 -16.24 23.02
N PRO A 214 -10.25 -16.01 23.17
CA PRO A 214 -11.17 -16.92 23.86
C PRO A 214 -11.18 -18.31 23.23
N ASP A 215 -11.45 -19.33 24.04
CA ASP A 215 -11.52 -20.74 23.60
C ASP A 215 -12.54 -20.98 22.49
N TYR A 216 -13.67 -20.25 22.50
CA TYR A 216 -14.67 -20.40 21.46
C TYR A 216 -14.15 -19.94 20.09
N ILE A 217 -13.34 -18.86 20.03
CA ILE A 217 -12.69 -18.39 18.80
C ILE A 217 -11.69 -19.44 18.30
N LEU A 218 -10.87 -19.98 19.20
CA LEU A 218 -9.88 -21.01 18.85
C LEU A 218 -10.56 -22.24 18.23
N LYS A 219 -11.64 -22.70 18.83
CA LYS A 219 -12.40 -23.89 18.36
C LYS A 219 -13.10 -23.63 17.03
N GLU A 220 -13.85 -22.54 16.91
CA GLU A 220 -14.63 -22.24 15.71
C GLU A 220 -13.74 -21.96 14.49
N LYS A 221 -12.59 -21.35 14.69
CA LYS A 221 -11.63 -21.03 13.62
C LYS A 221 -10.55 -22.11 13.42
N GLY A 222 -10.55 -23.16 14.24
CA GLY A 222 -9.54 -24.21 14.16
C GLY A 222 -8.11 -23.70 14.40
N LEU A 223 -7.95 -22.69 15.27
CA LEU A 223 -6.68 -22.04 15.55
C LEU A 223 -5.89 -22.81 16.62
N VAL A 224 -4.57 -22.87 16.42
CA VAL A 224 -3.66 -23.44 17.42
C VAL A 224 -3.47 -22.46 18.59
N PRO A 225 -3.16 -22.98 19.82
CA PRO A 225 -2.87 -22.12 20.97
C PRO A 225 -1.65 -21.21 20.72
N LEU A 226 -1.62 -20.02 21.37
CA LEU A 226 -0.57 -19.03 21.19
C LEU A 226 0.82 -19.58 21.53
N ARG A 227 0.95 -20.40 22.59
CA ARG A 227 2.21 -21.07 22.94
C ARG A 227 2.75 -21.97 21.83
N PHE A 228 1.85 -22.73 21.19
CA PHE A 228 2.21 -23.55 20.02
C PHE A 228 2.65 -22.67 18.85
N ALA A 229 1.91 -21.58 18.58
CA ALA A 229 2.21 -20.68 17.48
C ALA A 229 3.57 -20.00 17.65
N LEU A 230 3.85 -19.43 18.85
CA LEU A 230 5.13 -18.76 19.14
C LEU A 230 6.31 -19.73 19.10
N ARG A 231 6.13 -20.97 19.55
CA ARG A 231 7.20 -21.98 19.45
C ARG A 231 7.50 -22.33 17.99
N ASN A 232 6.45 -22.61 17.20
CA ASN A 232 6.62 -23.10 15.83
C ASN A 232 6.88 -22.02 14.79
N ILE A 233 6.64 -20.73 15.09
CA ILE A 233 7.07 -19.62 14.22
C ILE A 233 8.59 -19.43 14.32
N HIS A 234 9.22 -19.69 15.46
CA HIS A 234 10.65 -19.54 15.67
C HIS A 234 11.41 -20.83 15.41
N PHE A 235 10.87 -21.95 15.86
CA PHE A 235 11.46 -23.30 15.75
C PHE A 235 10.41 -24.29 15.27
N PRO A 236 10.07 -24.26 13.97
CA PRO A 236 9.04 -25.14 13.43
C PRO A 236 9.45 -26.60 13.50
N SER A 237 8.56 -27.46 13.98
CA SER A 237 8.74 -28.91 13.97
C SER A 237 8.67 -29.47 12.54
N ASP A 238 7.80 -28.89 11.72
CA ASP A 238 7.56 -29.24 10.34
C ASP A 238 6.86 -28.09 9.59
N ALA A 239 6.72 -28.21 8.28
CA ALA A 239 6.08 -27.20 7.44
C ALA A 239 4.60 -26.96 7.78
N THR A 240 3.89 -27.98 8.22
CA THR A 240 2.48 -27.90 8.60
C THR A 240 2.30 -27.12 9.91
N ALA A 241 3.16 -27.39 10.90
CA ALA A 241 3.19 -26.67 12.17
C ALA A 241 3.52 -25.19 11.94
N LEU A 242 4.46 -24.88 11.05
CA LEU A 242 4.80 -23.52 10.65
C LEU A 242 3.60 -22.81 9.98
N ALA A 243 2.92 -23.48 9.06
CA ALA A 243 1.75 -22.91 8.38
C ALA A 243 0.63 -22.59 9.38
N LYS A 244 0.33 -23.50 10.31
CA LYS A 244 -0.68 -23.28 11.37
C LYS A 244 -0.28 -22.14 12.31
N ALA A 245 0.98 -22.07 12.71
CA ALA A 245 1.51 -21.01 13.56
C ALA A 245 1.43 -19.64 12.86
N THR A 246 1.83 -19.56 11.59
CA THR A 246 1.77 -18.35 10.77
C THR A 246 0.33 -17.87 10.61
N TYR A 247 -0.60 -18.76 10.28
CA TYR A 247 -2.03 -18.42 10.15
C TYR A 247 -2.61 -17.89 11.47
N ARG A 248 -2.31 -18.56 12.61
CA ARG A 248 -2.76 -18.15 13.94
C ARG A 248 -2.29 -16.74 14.29
N LEU A 249 -1.02 -16.43 14.08
CA LEU A 249 -0.45 -15.13 14.43
C LEU A 249 -0.94 -14.01 13.49
N LYS A 250 -1.09 -14.29 12.20
CA LYS A 250 -1.67 -13.34 11.24
C LYS A 250 -3.14 -13.04 11.54
N PHE A 251 -3.93 -14.09 11.82
CA PHE A 251 -5.33 -13.92 12.20
C PHE A 251 -5.47 -13.08 13.48
N GLU A 252 -4.69 -13.38 14.53
CA GLU A 252 -4.70 -12.62 15.76
C GLU A 252 -4.40 -11.14 15.54
N GLU A 253 -3.32 -10.84 14.83
CA GLU A 253 -2.90 -9.46 14.58
C GLU A 253 -3.97 -8.67 13.83
N LEU A 254 -4.54 -9.26 12.77
CA LEU A 254 -5.60 -8.65 11.98
C LEU A 254 -6.94 -8.58 12.73
N PHE A 255 -7.25 -9.58 13.55
CA PHE A 255 -8.46 -9.61 14.36
C PHE A 255 -8.47 -8.48 15.39
N PHE A 256 -7.40 -8.31 16.17
CA PHE A 256 -7.32 -7.23 17.13
C PHE A 256 -7.30 -5.84 16.49
N LEU A 257 -6.65 -5.71 15.33
CA LEU A 257 -6.72 -4.48 14.54
C LEU A 257 -8.18 -4.16 14.17
N GLN A 258 -8.91 -5.11 13.60
CA GLN A 258 -10.30 -4.91 13.21
C GLN A 258 -11.23 -4.73 14.42
N LEU A 259 -11.01 -5.48 15.49
CA LEU A 259 -11.79 -5.37 16.72
C LEU A 259 -11.65 -3.98 17.36
N SER A 260 -10.43 -3.43 17.37
CA SER A 260 -10.17 -2.07 17.85
C SER A 260 -10.92 -1.02 17.03
N LEU A 261 -10.79 -1.10 15.68
CA LEU A 261 -11.46 -0.17 14.76
C LEU A 261 -12.99 -0.24 14.86
N LEU A 262 -13.54 -1.44 14.83
CA LEU A 262 -14.98 -1.65 14.92
C LEU A 262 -15.54 -1.25 16.28
N LYS A 263 -14.85 -1.54 17.38
CA LYS A 263 -15.27 -1.13 18.71
C LYS A 263 -15.40 0.39 18.82
N GLN A 264 -14.44 1.15 18.30
CA GLN A 264 -14.54 2.62 18.27
C GLN A 264 -15.75 3.08 17.47
N LYS A 265 -16.02 2.45 16.32
CA LYS A 265 -17.20 2.72 15.50
C LYS A 265 -18.51 2.41 16.29
N TYR A 266 -18.60 1.25 16.95
CA TYR A 266 -19.77 0.86 17.74
C TYR A 266 -20.04 1.82 18.89
N VAL A 267 -19.00 2.27 19.60
CA VAL A 267 -19.12 3.26 20.67
C VAL A 267 -19.65 4.59 20.13
N ARG A 268 -19.07 5.08 19.01
CA ARG A 268 -19.49 6.33 18.38
C ARG A 268 -20.93 6.24 17.90
N SER A 269 -21.30 5.20 17.17
CA SER A 269 -22.66 5.05 16.63
C SER A 269 -23.75 4.96 17.69
N ARG A 270 -23.43 4.55 18.91
CA ARG A 270 -24.39 4.53 20.03
C ARG A 270 -24.46 5.83 20.82
N SER A 271 -23.39 6.61 20.82
CA SER A 271 -23.32 7.87 21.57
C SER A 271 -23.80 9.08 20.74
N GLU A 272 -23.76 9.00 19.42
CA GLU A 272 -24.13 10.11 18.54
C GLU A 272 -25.51 9.85 17.90
N VAL A 273 -26.48 10.71 18.23
CA VAL A 273 -27.79 10.76 17.56
C VAL A 273 -27.57 11.35 16.17
N GLY A 274 -27.96 10.64 15.12
CA GLY A 274 -27.93 11.12 13.74
C GLY A 274 -29.27 11.69 13.29
N LEU A 275 -29.24 12.40 12.15
CA LEU A 275 -30.43 12.86 11.48
C LEU A 275 -31.20 11.67 10.88
N MET A 276 -32.50 11.60 11.12
CA MET A 276 -33.35 10.55 10.54
C MET A 276 -34.04 11.07 9.27
N MET A 277 -33.83 10.37 8.14
CA MET A 277 -34.36 10.75 6.83
C MET A 277 -35.19 9.61 6.20
N PRO A 278 -36.42 9.39 6.66
CA PRO A 278 -37.24 8.25 6.21
C PRO A 278 -37.86 8.43 4.83
N LYS A 279 -38.06 9.69 4.37
CA LYS A 279 -38.73 9.98 3.11
C LYS A 279 -37.75 9.97 1.93
N VAL A 280 -38.20 9.47 0.79
CA VAL A 280 -37.43 9.59 -0.47
C VAL A 280 -37.62 10.96 -1.09
N GLY A 281 -38.84 11.47 -1.07
CA GLY A 281 -39.20 12.80 -1.58
C GLY A 281 -39.54 12.82 -3.07
N GLU A 282 -40.35 13.84 -3.47
CA GLU A 282 -40.80 14.03 -4.86
C GLU A 282 -39.66 14.39 -5.79
N ALA A 283 -38.73 15.24 -5.32
CA ALA A 283 -37.56 15.66 -6.09
C ALA A 283 -36.68 14.47 -6.52
N PHE A 284 -36.52 13.47 -5.65
CA PHE A 284 -35.81 12.24 -6.00
C PHE A 284 -36.51 11.51 -7.15
N ASN A 285 -37.84 11.30 -7.04
CA ASN A 285 -38.63 10.62 -8.07
C ASN A 285 -38.60 11.38 -9.39
N ALA A 286 -38.75 12.70 -9.35
CA ALA A 286 -38.70 13.56 -10.55
C ALA A 286 -37.33 13.45 -11.25
N CYS A 287 -36.22 13.50 -10.51
CA CYS A 287 -34.88 13.32 -11.06
C CYS A 287 -34.69 11.92 -11.61
N TYR A 288 -35.04 10.91 -10.83
CA TYR A 288 -34.87 9.49 -11.22
C TYR A 288 -35.61 9.13 -12.52
N ASN A 289 -36.86 9.59 -12.67
CA ASN A 289 -37.69 9.32 -13.83
C ASN A 289 -37.26 10.11 -15.08
N ALA A 290 -36.55 11.24 -14.88
CA ALA A 290 -36.06 12.09 -15.97
C ALA A 290 -34.66 11.73 -16.45
N LEU A 291 -34.02 10.70 -15.85
CA LEU A 291 -32.70 10.27 -16.30
C LEU A 291 -32.75 9.72 -17.73
N PRO A 292 -31.81 10.12 -18.61
CA PRO A 292 -31.75 9.63 -19.99
C PRO A 292 -31.15 8.21 -20.10
N PHE A 293 -30.89 7.54 -18.98
CA PHE A 293 -30.28 6.20 -18.88
C PHE A 293 -30.77 5.48 -17.62
N ASP A 294 -30.71 4.15 -17.66
CA ASP A 294 -30.98 3.33 -16.48
C ASP A 294 -29.77 3.26 -15.55
N LEU A 295 -30.03 3.31 -14.24
CA LEU A 295 -28.98 3.05 -13.25
C LEU A 295 -28.57 1.57 -13.27
N THR A 296 -27.27 1.31 -13.09
CA THR A 296 -26.76 -0.06 -12.95
C THR A 296 -27.26 -0.73 -11.67
N GLY A 297 -27.18 -2.07 -11.62
CA GLY A 297 -27.50 -2.84 -10.41
C GLY A 297 -26.71 -2.40 -9.21
N ALA A 298 -25.40 -2.14 -9.40
CA ALA A 298 -24.50 -1.65 -8.37
C ALA A 298 -24.89 -0.25 -7.85
N GLN A 299 -25.25 0.68 -8.73
CA GLN A 299 -25.72 2.02 -8.34
C GLN A 299 -26.99 1.94 -7.51
N LYS A 300 -27.98 1.14 -7.95
CA LYS A 300 -29.24 0.92 -7.22
C LYS A 300 -28.99 0.28 -5.84
N ARG A 301 -28.09 -0.68 -5.74
CA ARG A 301 -27.68 -1.30 -4.48
C ARG A 301 -27.10 -0.25 -3.52
N VAL A 302 -26.14 0.52 -3.99
CA VAL A 302 -25.46 1.54 -3.17
C VAL A 302 -26.43 2.63 -2.68
N ILE A 303 -27.36 3.09 -3.52
CA ILE A 303 -28.38 4.06 -3.10
C ILE A 303 -29.26 3.47 -1.99
N LYS A 304 -29.60 2.17 -2.04
CA LYS A 304 -30.33 1.50 -0.97
C LYS A 304 -29.54 1.41 0.33
N GLU A 305 -28.22 1.14 0.25
CA GLU A 305 -27.33 1.13 1.41
C GLU A 305 -27.26 2.52 2.07
N ILE A 306 -27.04 3.58 1.29
CA ILE A 306 -27.02 4.97 1.76
C ILE A 306 -28.36 5.34 2.41
N ARG A 307 -29.47 5.01 1.77
CA ARG A 307 -30.80 5.25 2.32
C ARG A 307 -31.03 4.53 3.64
N SER A 308 -30.59 3.27 3.75
CA SER A 308 -30.70 2.51 5.00
C SER A 308 -29.95 3.19 6.14
N ASP A 309 -28.75 3.70 5.87
CA ASP A 309 -28.00 4.45 6.87
C ASP A 309 -28.71 5.75 7.28
N MET A 310 -29.18 6.53 6.30
CA MET A 310 -29.90 7.80 6.57
C MET A 310 -31.22 7.61 7.33
N MET A 311 -31.77 6.40 7.31
CA MET A 311 -32.98 6.03 8.07
C MET A 311 -32.66 5.50 9.46
N SER A 312 -31.41 5.14 9.77
CA SER A 312 -31.03 4.40 10.99
C SER A 312 -31.13 5.22 12.28
N GLY A 313 -31.19 6.55 12.19
CA GLY A 313 -31.10 7.46 13.35
C GLY A 313 -29.67 7.64 13.88
N HIS A 314 -28.67 7.10 13.16
CA HIS A 314 -27.24 7.29 13.43
C HIS A 314 -26.58 8.09 12.30
N GLN A 315 -25.47 8.77 12.61
CA GLN A 315 -24.72 9.48 11.59
C GLN A 315 -24.16 8.50 10.57
N MET A 316 -24.52 8.67 9.28
CA MET A 316 -23.87 7.95 8.20
C MET A 316 -22.49 8.54 7.96
N ASN A 317 -21.47 7.68 7.96
CA ASN A 317 -20.12 7.96 7.47
C ASN A 317 -19.74 6.87 6.48
N ARG A 318 -19.87 7.17 5.16
CA ARG A 318 -19.74 6.14 4.12
C ARG A 318 -18.77 6.55 3.04
N LEU A 319 -17.87 5.60 2.66
CA LEU A 319 -16.97 5.71 1.53
C LEU A 319 -17.60 5.05 0.30
N LEU A 320 -17.84 5.83 -0.74
CA LEU A 320 -18.30 5.38 -2.04
C LEU A 320 -17.09 5.21 -2.97
N GLN A 321 -16.76 3.99 -3.27
CA GLN A 321 -15.72 3.64 -4.22
C GLN A 321 -16.32 3.24 -5.57
N GLY A 322 -15.62 3.55 -6.63
CA GLY A 322 -15.96 3.10 -7.97
C GLY A 322 -14.95 3.62 -8.96
N ASP A 323 -14.80 2.93 -10.05
CA ASP A 323 -13.86 3.31 -11.10
C ASP A 323 -14.21 4.69 -11.70
N VAL A 324 -13.27 5.28 -12.45
CA VAL A 324 -13.51 6.54 -13.19
C VAL A 324 -14.66 6.31 -14.17
N GLY A 325 -15.71 7.15 -14.04
CA GLY A 325 -16.90 7.05 -14.88
C GLY A 325 -17.92 5.97 -14.48
N SER A 326 -17.82 5.37 -13.30
CA SER A 326 -18.83 4.43 -12.75
C SER A 326 -20.15 5.10 -12.32
N GLY A 327 -20.22 6.44 -12.39
CA GLY A 327 -21.44 7.20 -12.05
C GLY A 327 -21.60 7.54 -10.57
N LYS A 328 -20.53 7.62 -9.79
CA LYS A 328 -20.54 8.06 -8.39
C LYS A 328 -21.29 9.37 -8.16
N THR A 329 -21.09 10.35 -9.06
CA THR A 329 -21.77 11.67 -8.98
C THR A 329 -23.30 11.53 -9.01
N MET A 330 -23.84 10.61 -9.81
CA MET A 330 -25.29 10.37 -9.86
C MET A 330 -25.81 9.80 -8.53
N VAL A 331 -25.09 8.87 -7.93
CA VAL A 331 -25.42 8.34 -6.59
C VAL A 331 -25.41 9.46 -5.56
N ALA A 332 -24.43 10.36 -5.62
CA ALA A 332 -24.34 11.52 -4.72
C ALA A 332 -25.52 12.48 -4.90
N VAL A 333 -25.89 12.81 -6.15
CA VAL A 333 -27.05 13.69 -6.45
C VAL A 333 -28.33 13.09 -5.90
N LEU A 334 -28.59 11.81 -6.16
CA LEU A 334 -29.79 11.15 -5.66
C LEU A 334 -29.81 11.08 -4.12
N SER A 335 -28.65 10.92 -3.49
CA SER A 335 -28.52 10.98 -2.01
C SER A 335 -28.79 12.38 -1.47
N CYS A 336 -28.33 13.45 -2.17
CA CYS A 336 -28.68 14.83 -1.83
C CYS A 336 -30.21 15.08 -1.92
N LEU A 337 -30.86 14.52 -2.94
CA LEU A 337 -32.31 14.65 -3.09
C LEU A 337 -33.10 13.91 -2.01
N ILE A 338 -32.57 12.82 -1.43
CA ILE A 338 -33.16 12.22 -0.23
C ILE A 338 -33.09 13.20 0.95
N ALA A 339 -31.95 13.87 1.17
CA ALA A 339 -31.85 14.88 2.23
C ALA A 339 -32.82 16.05 2.03
N ILE A 340 -32.92 16.55 0.81
CA ILE A 340 -33.88 17.61 0.44
C ILE A 340 -35.33 17.17 0.71
N GLY A 341 -35.70 15.95 0.35
CA GLY A 341 -37.04 15.38 0.60
C GLY A 341 -37.42 15.27 2.08
N ASN A 342 -36.44 15.38 2.98
CA ASN A 342 -36.62 15.40 4.43
C ASN A 342 -36.43 16.80 5.04
N GLY A 343 -36.35 17.87 4.21
CA GLY A 343 -36.24 19.24 4.67
C GLY A 343 -34.86 19.72 5.06
N TYR A 344 -33.81 18.96 4.64
CA TYR A 344 -32.43 19.31 4.89
C TYR A 344 -31.74 19.87 3.65
N GLN A 345 -30.65 20.58 3.87
CA GLN A 345 -29.76 21.07 2.82
C GLN A 345 -28.63 20.06 2.58
N ALA A 346 -28.03 20.10 1.39
CA ALA A 346 -26.87 19.27 1.07
C ALA A 346 -25.71 20.10 0.51
N CYS A 347 -24.47 19.69 0.78
CA CYS A 347 -23.29 20.29 0.16
C CYS A 347 -22.45 19.23 -0.55
N ILE A 348 -21.80 19.63 -1.66
CA ILE A 348 -20.89 18.80 -2.44
C ILE A 348 -19.56 19.54 -2.53
N MET A 349 -18.53 18.96 -1.94
CA MET A 349 -17.19 19.52 -1.93
C MET A 349 -16.31 18.86 -2.98
N ALA A 350 -15.64 19.68 -3.78
CA ALA A 350 -14.65 19.26 -4.76
C ALA A 350 -13.27 19.85 -4.43
N PRO A 351 -12.16 19.16 -4.75
CA PRO A 351 -10.81 19.61 -4.41
C PRO A 351 -10.33 20.84 -5.20
N THR A 352 -10.89 21.09 -6.36
CA THR A 352 -10.51 22.22 -7.25
C THR A 352 -11.71 22.97 -7.77
N GLU A 353 -11.50 24.23 -8.14
CA GLU A 353 -12.57 25.07 -8.73
C GLU A 353 -13.10 24.51 -10.05
N VAL A 354 -12.22 23.98 -10.90
CA VAL A 354 -12.60 23.37 -12.18
C VAL A 354 -13.55 22.19 -11.96
N LEU A 355 -13.23 21.32 -10.99
CA LEU A 355 -14.09 20.19 -10.68
C LEU A 355 -15.41 20.64 -10.04
N ALA A 356 -15.38 21.66 -9.18
CA ALA A 356 -16.59 22.24 -8.60
C ALA A 356 -17.51 22.83 -9.67
N GLN A 357 -16.97 23.56 -10.65
CA GLN A 357 -17.72 24.10 -11.79
C GLN A 357 -18.34 22.98 -12.65
N GLN A 358 -17.57 21.92 -12.93
CA GLN A 358 -18.11 20.75 -13.65
C GLN A 358 -19.23 20.04 -12.89
N HIS A 359 -19.04 19.80 -11.59
CA HIS A 359 -20.11 19.23 -10.77
C HIS A 359 -21.34 20.11 -10.79
N TYR A 360 -21.19 21.43 -10.57
CA TYR A 360 -22.29 22.36 -10.61
C TYR A 360 -23.05 22.31 -11.94
N HIS A 361 -22.33 22.37 -13.08
CA HIS A 361 -22.94 22.32 -14.41
C HIS A 361 -23.70 21.01 -14.66
N ASN A 362 -23.10 19.88 -14.32
CA ASN A 362 -23.72 18.56 -14.53
C ASN A 362 -24.91 18.34 -13.58
N ILE A 363 -24.77 18.73 -12.31
CA ILE A 363 -25.79 18.57 -11.29
C ILE A 363 -27.00 19.46 -11.63
N SER A 364 -26.78 20.71 -12.03
CA SER A 364 -27.84 21.62 -12.41
C SER A 364 -28.72 21.08 -13.56
N LYS A 365 -28.14 20.35 -14.51
CA LYS A 365 -28.89 19.66 -15.56
C LYS A 365 -29.82 18.58 -15.01
N TYR A 366 -29.35 17.78 -14.08
CA TYR A 366 -30.14 16.70 -13.46
C TYR A 366 -31.19 17.23 -12.48
N LEU A 367 -30.96 18.42 -11.91
CA LEU A 367 -31.90 19.07 -10.99
C LEU A 367 -33.02 19.86 -11.73
N ALA A 368 -32.85 20.17 -13.01
CA ALA A 368 -33.83 20.95 -13.77
C ALA A 368 -35.29 20.46 -13.62
N PRO A 369 -35.61 19.15 -13.66
CA PRO A 369 -36.98 18.67 -13.49
C PRO A 369 -37.48 18.66 -12.04
N THR A 370 -36.61 18.94 -11.04
CA THR A 370 -36.94 18.78 -9.62
C THR A 370 -37.36 20.06 -8.91
N GLY A 371 -37.07 21.23 -9.51
CA GLY A 371 -37.25 22.52 -8.88
C GLY A 371 -36.31 22.84 -7.71
N VAL A 372 -35.34 21.98 -7.43
CA VAL A 372 -34.35 22.18 -6.35
C VAL A 372 -33.30 23.20 -6.79
N SER A 373 -33.08 24.22 -5.97
CA SER A 373 -32.07 25.26 -6.21
C SER A 373 -30.64 24.71 -5.96
N CYS A 374 -29.73 25.09 -6.87
CA CYS A 374 -28.29 24.73 -6.75
C CYS A 374 -27.43 25.97 -7.01
N ALA A 375 -26.37 26.16 -6.23
CA ALA A 375 -25.41 27.26 -6.40
C ALA A 375 -23.96 26.76 -6.35
N LEU A 376 -23.04 27.57 -6.88
CA LEU A 376 -21.59 27.33 -6.87
C LEU A 376 -20.90 28.36 -5.97
N LEU A 377 -20.07 27.88 -5.03
CA LEU A 377 -19.27 28.75 -4.17
C LEU A 377 -17.79 28.29 -4.21
N THR A 378 -16.94 29.15 -4.77
CA THR A 378 -15.49 28.96 -4.90
C THR A 378 -14.73 30.17 -4.38
N GLY A 379 -13.42 30.10 -4.37
CA GLY A 379 -12.57 31.27 -4.04
C GLY A 379 -12.76 32.44 -4.97
N SER A 380 -13.04 32.18 -6.26
CA SER A 380 -13.24 33.19 -7.32
C SER A 380 -14.67 33.78 -7.38
N THR A 381 -15.64 33.29 -6.56
CA THR A 381 -17.01 33.78 -6.55
C THR A 381 -17.07 35.26 -6.12
N LYS A 382 -17.72 36.10 -6.94
CA LYS A 382 -17.82 37.55 -6.71
C LYS A 382 -18.51 37.86 -5.37
N ALA A 383 -18.09 38.94 -4.70
CA ALA A 383 -18.58 39.29 -3.36
C ALA A 383 -20.12 39.55 -3.31
N SER A 384 -20.73 40.07 -4.38
CA SER A 384 -22.18 40.25 -4.47
C SER A 384 -22.92 38.92 -4.51
N GLU A 385 -22.47 38.01 -5.35
CA GLU A 385 -23.04 36.68 -5.52
C GLU A 385 -22.85 35.84 -4.24
N ARG A 386 -21.67 35.93 -3.63
CA ARG A 386 -21.36 35.28 -2.34
C ARG A 386 -22.34 35.69 -1.25
N ARG A 387 -22.68 36.98 -1.15
CA ARG A 387 -23.68 37.47 -0.18
C ARG A 387 -25.07 36.87 -0.42
N THR A 388 -25.51 36.79 -1.67
CA THR A 388 -26.81 36.19 -2.04
C THR A 388 -26.81 34.71 -1.68
N ILE A 389 -25.75 33.96 -2.00
CA ILE A 389 -25.62 32.55 -1.66
C ILE A 389 -25.66 32.32 -0.14
N HIS A 390 -24.93 33.15 0.64
CA HIS A 390 -24.93 33.03 2.11
C HIS A 390 -26.32 33.29 2.69
N SER A 391 -27.04 34.33 2.19
CA SER A 391 -28.42 34.61 2.62
C SER A 391 -29.35 33.43 2.33
N SER A 392 -29.28 32.87 1.11
CA SER A 392 -30.11 31.74 0.69
C SER A 392 -29.76 30.41 1.41
N LEU A 393 -28.54 30.25 1.91
CA LEU A 393 -28.18 29.12 2.79
C LEU A 393 -28.80 29.30 4.19
N GLN A 394 -28.75 30.52 4.73
CA GLN A 394 -29.24 30.82 6.07
C GLN A 394 -30.77 30.78 6.16
N ASP A 395 -31.50 31.24 5.12
CA ASP A 395 -32.97 31.17 5.09
C ASP A 395 -33.48 29.77 4.65
N GLY A 396 -32.60 28.93 4.07
CA GLY A 396 -32.92 27.57 3.63
C GLY A 396 -33.56 27.48 2.25
N SER A 397 -33.60 28.57 1.46
CA SER A 397 -34.10 28.56 0.09
C SER A 397 -33.15 27.90 -0.91
N LEU A 398 -31.87 27.83 -0.57
CA LEU A 398 -30.87 27.09 -1.34
C LEU A 398 -30.77 25.65 -0.83
N GLY A 399 -31.18 24.67 -1.67
CA GLY A 399 -31.20 23.26 -1.31
C GLY A 399 -29.81 22.60 -1.40
N ILE A 400 -29.10 22.78 -2.52
CA ILE A 400 -27.81 22.16 -2.79
C ILE A 400 -26.76 23.23 -3.08
N ILE A 401 -25.60 23.13 -2.45
CA ILE A 401 -24.44 23.95 -2.76
C ILE A 401 -23.27 23.09 -3.20
N VAL A 402 -22.62 23.49 -4.30
CA VAL A 402 -21.37 22.86 -4.78
C VAL A 402 -20.24 23.86 -4.56
N GLY A 403 -19.09 23.40 -4.11
CA GLY A 403 -17.95 24.31 -3.94
C GLY A 403 -16.65 23.62 -3.58
N THR A 404 -15.66 24.44 -3.27
CA THR A 404 -14.34 23.99 -2.81
C THR A 404 -14.23 24.14 -1.28
N HIS A 405 -13.00 24.25 -0.76
CA HIS A 405 -12.76 24.58 0.65
C HIS A 405 -13.48 25.87 1.13
N ALA A 406 -13.94 26.74 0.23
CA ALA A 406 -14.76 27.88 0.57
C ALA A 406 -16.03 27.51 1.37
N LEU A 407 -16.55 26.30 1.20
CA LEU A 407 -17.70 25.78 1.97
C LEU A 407 -17.40 25.56 3.46
N ILE A 408 -16.13 25.46 3.83
CA ILE A 408 -15.70 25.21 5.21
C ILE A 408 -15.45 26.52 5.96
N GLU A 409 -15.37 27.66 5.26
CA GLU A 409 -15.15 28.98 5.88
C GLU A 409 -16.22 29.27 6.93
N ASP A 410 -15.88 29.90 8.05
CA ASP A 410 -16.78 30.17 9.18
C ASP A 410 -17.96 31.08 8.80
N THR A 411 -17.79 31.85 7.75
CA THR A 411 -18.84 32.74 7.17
C THR A 411 -19.97 31.97 6.49
N VAL A 412 -19.77 30.70 6.12
CA VAL A 412 -20.80 29.86 5.49
C VAL A 412 -21.62 29.18 6.57
N ILE A 413 -22.86 29.58 6.73
CA ILE A 413 -23.78 29.05 7.74
C ILE A 413 -24.98 28.43 7.02
N PHE A 414 -25.27 27.18 7.35
CA PHE A 414 -26.46 26.49 6.83
C PHE A 414 -27.61 26.60 7.85
N LYS A 415 -28.83 26.72 7.34
CA LYS A 415 -30.01 26.60 8.18
C LYS A 415 -30.15 25.18 8.74
N ASN A 416 -30.00 24.18 7.90
CA ASN A 416 -30.22 22.77 8.26
C ASN A 416 -29.46 21.82 7.34
N LEU A 417 -28.10 21.74 7.48
CA LEU A 417 -27.27 20.84 6.68
C LEU A 417 -27.53 19.40 7.10
N GLY A 418 -27.99 18.54 6.18
CA GLY A 418 -28.25 17.11 6.44
C GLY A 418 -27.27 16.15 5.79
N LEU A 419 -26.69 16.51 4.65
CA LEU A 419 -25.74 15.66 3.93
C LEU A 419 -24.56 16.46 3.41
N ALA A 420 -23.35 15.99 3.71
CA ALA A 420 -22.10 16.49 3.13
C ALA A 420 -21.49 15.41 2.23
N VAL A 421 -21.32 15.72 0.95
CA VAL A 421 -20.63 14.88 -0.02
C VAL A 421 -19.22 15.44 -0.24
N ILE A 422 -18.19 14.60 -0.13
CA ILE A 422 -16.79 14.99 -0.31
C ILE A 422 -16.20 14.17 -1.45
N ASP A 423 -15.81 14.83 -2.53
CA ASP A 423 -15.18 14.15 -3.68
C ASP A 423 -13.66 14.18 -3.57
N GLU A 424 -12.99 13.07 -3.95
CA GLU A 424 -11.54 12.88 -3.91
C GLU A 424 -10.93 13.13 -2.51
N GLN A 425 -11.36 12.36 -1.54
CA GLN A 425 -11.01 12.48 -0.11
C GLN A 425 -9.51 12.67 0.17
N HIS A 426 -8.63 12.04 -0.59
CA HIS A 426 -7.19 12.08 -0.38
C HIS A 426 -6.58 13.50 -0.46
N ARG A 427 -7.36 14.48 -0.91
CA ARG A 427 -6.96 15.90 -1.01
C ARG A 427 -7.50 16.76 0.13
N PHE A 428 -8.30 16.20 1.04
CA PHE A 428 -8.86 16.92 2.19
C PHE A 428 -8.32 16.38 3.50
N GLY A 429 -7.77 17.25 4.34
CA GLY A 429 -7.28 16.88 5.68
C GLY A 429 -8.42 16.57 6.66
N VAL A 430 -8.11 15.81 7.71
CA VAL A 430 -9.03 15.41 8.79
C VAL A 430 -9.67 16.62 9.46
N GLU A 431 -8.88 17.67 9.70
CA GLU A 431 -9.33 18.91 10.34
C GLU A 431 -10.39 19.64 9.51
N GLN A 432 -10.28 19.61 8.19
CA GLN A 432 -11.24 20.24 7.28
C GLN A 432 -12.60 19.56 7.33
N ARG A 433 -12.64 18.23 7.46
CA ARG A 433 -13.87 17.46 7.62
C ARG A 433 -14.54 17.72 8.96
N SER A 434 -13.78 17.81 10.04
CA SER A 434 -14.32 18.10 11.37
C SER A 434 -14.98 19.47 11.48
N ARG A 435 -14.55 20.44 10.64
CA ARG A 435 -15.20 21.76 10.56
C ARG A 435 -16.59 21.69 9.92
N LEU A 436 -16.82 20.81 8.95
CA LEU A 436 -18.17 20.59 8.38
C LEU A 436 -19.15 20.06 9.43
N TRP A 437 -18.71 19.22 10.35
CA TRP A 437 -19.57 18.67 11.40
C TRP A 437 -20.09 19.73 12.37
N ARG A 438 -19.37 20.82 12.54
CA ARG A 438 -19.76 21.94 13.44
C ARG A 438 -20.71 22.96 12.78
N LYS A 439 -21.04 22.78 11.50
CA LYS A 439 -21.83 23.76 10.73
C LYS A 439 -23.35 23.57 10.83
N THR A 440 -23.82 22.63 11.63
CA THR A 440 -25.24 22.42 11.86
C THR A 440 -25.73 23.24 13.05
N ALA A 441 -26.78 24.05 12.85
CA ALA A 441 -27.38 24.83 13.93
C ALA A 441 -27.97 23.94 15.06
N SER A 442 -28.37 22.72 14.73
CA SER A 442 -28.96 21.76 15.68
C SER A 442 -27.94 21.06 16.60
N GLY A 443 -26.64 21.20 16.34
CA GLY A 443 -25.58 20.46 17.04
C GLY A 443 -25.51 18.96 16.66
N ILE A 444 -26.44 18.45 15.85
CA ILE A 444 -26.41 17.08 15.33
C ILE A 444 -25.58 17.08 14.04
N PRO A 445 -24.54 16.24 13.93
CA PRO A 445 -23.70 16.24 12.75
C PRO A 445 -24.44 15.75 11.49
N PRO A 446 -24.13 16.30 10.30
CA PRO A 446 -24.73 15.85 9.04
C PRO A 446 -24.21 14.43 8.70
N HIS A 447 -24.96 13.73 7.86
CA HIS A 447 -24.46 12.54 7.20
C HIS A 447 -23.29 12.89 6.27
N VAL A 448 -22.29 11.99 6.15
CA VAL A 448 -21.11 12.20 5.32
C VAL A 448 -21.00 11.08 4.29
N LEU A 449 -20.92 11.46 3.03
CA LEU A 449 -20.63 10.58 1.91
C LEU A 449 -19.31 10.99 1.27
N VAL A 450 -18.31 10.17 1.42
CA VAL A 450 -16.99 10.40 0.84
C VAL A 450 -16.89 9.62 -0.47
N MET A 451 -16.40 10.24 -1.54
CA MET A 451 -16.21 9.59 -2.83
C MET A 451 -14.73 9.51 -3.20
N THR A 452 -14.34 8.45 -3.86
CA THR A 452 -13.01 8.34 -4.47
C THR A 452 -13.08 7.66 -5.83
N ALA A 453 -12.34 8.20 -6.79
CA ALA A 453 -12.13 7.58 -8.11
C ALA A 453 -10.88 6.70 -8.15
N THR A 454 -10.05 6.73 -7.11
CA THR A 454 -8.98 5.73 -6.96
C THR A 454 -9.60 4.44 -6.45
N PRO A 455 -9.55 3.36 -7.20
CA PRO A 455 -9.85 2.06 -6.66
C PRO A 455 -8.83 1.73 -5.57
N ILE A 456 -9.30 1.64 -4.33
CA ILE A 456 -8.49 1.20 -3.20
C ILE A 456 -8.89 -0.26 -2.96
N PRO A 457 -7.93 -1.20 -2.85
CA PRO A 457 -8.28 -2.56 -2.52
C PRO A 457 -9.24 -2.60 -1.32
N ARG A 458 -10.31 -3.37 -1.44
CA ARG A 458 -11.38 -3.39 -0.42
C ARG A 458 -10.85 -3.68 0.99
N THR A 459 -9.85 -4.54 1.07
CA THR A 459 -9.17 -4.90 2.32
C THR A 459 -8.43 -3.72 2.93
N LEU A 460 -7.74 -2.93 2.11
CA LEU A 460 -7.03 -1.73 2.54
C LEU A 460 -8.01 -0.64 2.98
N ALA A 461 -9.10 -0.45 2.22
CA ALA A 461 -10.15 0.51 2.56
C ALA A 461 -10.79 0.19 3.92
N MET A 462 -11.08 -1.08 4.19
CA MET A 462 -11.63 -1.54 5.47
C MET A 462 -10.70 -1.34 6.67
N THR A 463 -9.41 -1.13 6.42
CA THR A 463 -8.41 -0.93 7.47
C THR A 463 -8.05 0.54 7.64
N LEU A 464 -7.75 1.24 6.54
CA LEU A 464 -7.38 2.67 6.58
C LEU A 464 -8.56 3.58 6.92
N TYR A 465 -9.76 3.17 6.53
CA TYR A 465 -11.01 3.92 6.77
C TYR A 465 -11.97 3.07 7.62
N GLY A 466 -11.43 2.45 8.68
CA GLY A 466 -12.17 1.48 9.51
C GLY A 466 -13.43 2.02 10.18
N ASP A 467 -13.53 3.35 10.30
CA ASP A 467 -14.69 4.08 10.79
C ASP A 467 -15.74 4.38 9.70
N LEU A 468 -15.38 4.23 8.41
CA LEU A 468 -16.32 4.40 7.30
C LEU A 468 -16.95 3.06 6.89
N ASP A 469 -18.23 3.10 6.54
CA ASP A 469 -18.86 2.03 5.78
C ASP A 469 -18.45 2.13 4.32
N VAL A 470 -18.18 1.00 3.67
CA VAL A 470 -17.67 1.00 2.30
C VAL A 470 -18.74 0.46 1.35
N SER A 471 -19.11 1.28 0.37
CA SER A 471 -19.91 0.88 -0.79
C SER A 471 -19.08 0.90 -2.07
N VAL A 472 -19.24 -0.11 -2.91
CA VAL A 472 -18.48 -0.24 -4.15
C VAL A 472 -19.43 -0.27 -5.35
N ILE A 473 -19.18 0.59 -6.34
CA ILE A 473 -19.79 0.51 -7.66
C ILE A 473 -18.84 -0.30 -8.55
N ASP A 474 -19.11 -1.57 -8.67
CA ASP A 474 -18.34 -2.58 -9.41
C ASP A 474 -18.87 -2.82 -10.83
N GLU A 475 -19.83 -2.02 -11.28
CA GLU A 475 -20.40 -2.07 -12.61
C GLU A 475 -20.18 -0.74 -13.33
N MET A 476 -19.87 -0.80 -14.62
CA MET A 476 -19.81 0.38 -15.48
C MET A 476 -21.19 0.67 -16.10
N PRO A 477 -21.53 1.96 -16.32
CA PRO A 477 -22.75 2.33 -17.02
C PRO A 477 -22.82 1.71 -18.43
N PRO A 478 -24.01 1.31 -18.90
CA PRO A 478 -24.17 0.74 -20.23
C PRO A 478 -23.76 1.75 -21.31
N GLY A 479 -23.19 1.24 -22.41
CA GLY A 479 -22.75 2.05 -23.56
C GLY A 479 -21.31 2.54 -23.50
N ARG A 480 -20.59 2.38 -22.41
CA ARG A 480 -19.15 2.68 -22.35
C ARG A 480 -18.35 1.63 -23.13
N LYS A 481 -17.52 2.10 -24.06
CA LYS A 481 -16.64 1.22 -24.86
C LYS A 481 -15.32 1.00 -24.12
N PRO A 482 -14.74 -0.20 -24.21
CA PRO A 482 -13.41 -0.48 -23.67
C PRO A 482 -12.34 0.46 -24.26
N ILE A 483 -11.37 0.84 -23.42
CA ILE A 483 -10.25 1.71 -23.82
C ILE A 483 -9.09 0.81 -24.25
N GLN A 484 -8.77 0.81 -25.54
CA GLN A 484 -7.66 0.02 -26.07
C GLN A 484 -6.32 0.60 -25.54
N THR A 485 -5.68 -0.13 -24.63
CA THR A 485 -4.38 0.25 -24.06
C THR A 485 -3.26 -0.40 -24.87
N VAL A 486 -2.27 0.39 -25.29
CA VAL A 486 -1.14 -0.07 -26.10
C VAL A 486 0.17 0.39 -25.49
N LEU A 487 1.17 -0.49 -25.43
CA LEU A 487 2.52 -0.18 -24.99
C LEU A 487 3.40 0.05 -26.21
N LEU A 488 4.09 1.20 -26.29
CA LEU A 488 5.00 1.57 -27.37
C LEU A 488 6.36 2.00 -26.80
N ALA A 489 7.42 1.58 -27.48
CA ALA A 489 8.77 2.06 -27.18
C ALA A 489 9.07 3.39 -27.90
N GLU A 490 10.06 4.13 -27.41
CA GLU A 490 10.51 5.40 -28.00
C GLU A 490 10.79 5.30 -29.53
N ARG A 491 11.30 4.19 -30.03
CA ARG A 491 11.53 3.92 -31.45
C ARG A 491 10.27 3.94 -32.31
N ASP A 492 9.10 3.75 -31.70
CA ASP A 492 7.80 3.69 -32.37
C ASP A 492 7.13 5.08 -32.46
N ARG A 493 7.79 6.16 -32.04
CA ARG A 493 7.26 7.54 -31.98
C ARG A 493 6.67 8.01 -33.30
N GLY A 494 7.32 7.71 -34.43
CA GLY A 494 6.79 8.05 -35.75
C GLY A 494 5.44 7.37 -36.06
N ARG A 495 5.26 6.13 -35.61
CA ARG A 495 3.99 5.38 -35.73
C ARG A 495 2.91 6.03 -34.86
N LEU A 496 3.26 6.46 -33.65
CA LEU A 496 2.35 7.19 -32.76
C LEU A 496 1.89 8.51 -33.38
N HIS A 497 2.82 9.33 -33.91
CA HIS A 497 2.45 10.60 -34.55
C HIS A 497 1.52 10.42 -35.75
N ASN A 498 1.76 9.39 -36.58
CA ASN A 498 0.88 9.08 -37.69
C ASN A 498 -0.53 8.62 -37.22
N PHE A 499 -0.60 7.88 -36.12
CA PHE A 499 -1.86 7.50 -35.52
C PHE A 499 -2.61 8.72 -34.96
N MET A 500 -1.93 9.61 -34.25
CA MET A 500 -2.52 10.86 -33.73
C MET A 500 -3.07 11.74 -34.87
N LYS A 501 -2.30 11.89 -35.98
CA LYS A 501 -2.76 12.62 -37.17
C LYS A 501 -4.05 12.07 -37.75
N LYS A 502 -4.17 10.74 -37.83
CA LYS A 502 -5.40 10.05 -38.29
C LYS A 502 -6.59 10.34 -37.36
N GLN A 503 -6.37 10.30 -36.03
CA GLN A 503 -7.42 10.58 -35.07
C GLN A 503 -7.90 12.04 -35.12
N ILE A 504 -6.95 12.97 -35.25
CA ILE A 504 -7.27 14.41 -35.39
C ILE A 504 -8.01 14.69 -36.72
N ALA A 505 -7.59 14.03 -37.82
CA ALA A 505 -8.29 14.15 -39.10
C ALA A 505 -9.74 13.62 -39.03
N SER A 506 -10.03 12.69 -38.09
CA SER A 506 -11.40 12.23 -37.78
C SER A 506 -12.16 13.18 -36.85
N GLY A 507 -11.65 14.37 -36.54
CA GLY A 507 -12.24 15.34 -35.63
C GLY A 507 -12.04 15.04 -34.15
N ARG A 508 -11.14 14.13 -33.77
CA ARG A 508 -10.85 13.76 -32.39
C ARG A 508 -9.74 14.59 -31.79
N GLN A 509 -9.69 14.62 -30.45
CA GLN A 509 -8.68 15.35 -29.69
C GLN A 509 -7.79 14.38 -28.92
N VAL A 510 -6.58 14.84 -28.62
CA VAL A 510 -5.49 14.03 -28.03
C VAL A 510 -4.97 14.71 -26.77
N PHE A 511 -4.88 13.94 -25.69
CA PHE A 511 -4.08 14.30 -24.50
C PHE A 511 -2.66 13.72 -24.63
N VAL A 512 -1.64 14.51 -24.27
CA VAL A 512 -0.26 14.07 -24.10
C VAL A 512 0.20 14.48 -22.71
N VAL A 513 0.51 13.49 -21.86
CA VAL A 513 0.85 13.70 -20.45
C VAL A 513 2.27 13.32 -20.15
N TYR A 514 3.01 14.23 -19.53
CA TYR A 514 4.38 14.04 -19.07
C TYR A 514 4.43 13.86 -17.55
N PRO A 515 5.32 12.99 -17.00
CA PRO A 515 5.46 12.82 -15.56
C PRO A 515 6.08 14.06 -14.90
N LEU A 516 5.66 14.34 -13.65
CA LEU A 516 6.36 15.24 -12.73
C LEU A 516 7.20 14.38 -11.77
N ILE A 517 8.50 14.68 -11.66
CA ILE A 517 9.40 14.02 -10.72
C ILE A 517 9.67 15.00 -9.58
N PHE A 518 9.26 14.64 -8.36
CA PHE A 518 9.38 15.49 -7.17
C PHE A 518 10.83 15.87 -6.76
N GLU A 519 11.84 15.19 -7.31
CA GLU A 519 13.25 15.44 -6.95
C GLU A 519 13.87 16.64 -7.64
N SER A 520 13.26 17.18 -8.71
CA SER A 520 13.79 18.33 -9.47
C SER A 520 12.71 18.99 -10.31
N GLU A 521 11.90 19.86 -9.71
CA GLU A 521 10.84 20.62 -10.40
C GLU A 521 11.36 21.32 -11.69
N LYS A 522 12.57 21.86 -11.68
CA LYS A 522 13.17 22.52 -12.85
C LYS A 522 13.41 21.58 -14.04
N LEU A 523 13.88 20.36 -13.79
CA LEU A 523 14.15 19.35 -14.83
C LEU A 523 12.84 18.84 -15.45
N ASP A 524 11.78 18.70 -14.65
CA ASP A 524 10.50 18.21 -15.11
C ASP A 524 9.80 19.20 -16.04
N TYR A 525 9.88 20.50 -15.72
CA TYR A 525 9.37 21.53 -16.62
C TYR A 525 10.17 21.65 -17.91
N GLN A 526 11.49 21.50 -17.86
CA GLN A 526 12.32 21.45 -19.07
C GLN A 526 11.97 20.26 -19.97
N ASN A 527 11.67 19.09 -19.38
CA ASN A 527 11.21 17.92 -20.12
C ASN A 527 9.83 18.14 -20.75
N LEU A 528 8.92 18.80 -20.05
CA LEU A 528 7.61 19.16 -20.57
C LEU A 528 7.72 20.18 -21.71
N GLU A 529 8.51 21.26 -21.53
CA GLU A 529 8.71 22.30 -22.55
C GLU A 529 9.34 21.71 -23.79
N LYS A 530 10.41 20.92 -23.65
CA LYS A 530 11.03 20.20 -24.77
C LYS A 530 10.03 19.25 -25.45
N GLY A 531 9.26 18.48 -24.67
CA GLY A 531 8.23 17.60 -25.22
C GLY A 531 7.13 18.36 -25.95
N TYR A 532 6.76 19.56 -25.47
CA TYR A 532 5.83 20.44 -26.13
C TYR A 532 6.41 20.95 -27.47
N GLU A 533 7.68 21.38 -27.48
CA GLU A 533 8.39 21.80 -28.72
C GLU A 533 8.44 20.65 -29.73
N ASP A 534 8.77 19.42 -29.30
CA ASP A 534 8.80 18.23 -30.15
C ASP A 534 7.41 17.93 -30.76
N ILE A 535 6.33 18.07 -29.98
CA ILE A 535 4.95 17.90 -30.46
C ILE A 535 4.59 19.02 -31.43
N VAL A 536 4.91 20.28 -31.14
CA VAL A 536 4.66 21.40 -32.06
C VAL A 536 5.41 21.22 -33.38
N ALA A 537 6.65 20.74 -33.35
CA ALA A 537 7.43 20.42 -34.55
C ALA A 537 6.80 19.30 -35.38
N ALA A 538 6.27 18.27 -34.73
CA ALA A 538 5.58 17.14 -35.38
C ALA A 538 4.17 17.48 -35.89
N PHE A 539 3.53 18.49 -35.28
CA PHE A 539 2.17 18.95 -35.58
C PHE A 539 2.14 20.48 -35.82
N PRO A 540 2.74 20.96 -36.91
CA PRO A 540 2.88 22.39 -37.18
C PRO A 540 1.54 23.08 -37.45
N PHE A 541 1.43 24.34 -37.00
CA PHE A 541 0.30 25.18 -37.34
C PHE A 541 0.53 25.92 -38.66
N PRO A 542 -0.47 26.05 -39.56
CA PRO A 542 -1.67 25.23 -39.65
C PRO A 542 -1.36 23.83 -40.22
N PRO A 543 -2.18 22.78 -40.08
CA PRO A 543 -3.56 22.79 -39.60
C PRO A 543 -3.72 22.42 -38.13
N TYR A 544 -2.65 22.03 -37.41
CA TYR A 544 -2.75 21.54 -36.04
C TYR A 544 -2.61 22.68 -35.04
N LYS A 545 -3.38 22.65 -33.98
CA LYS A 545 -3.25 23.56 -32.84
C LYS A 545 -2.96 22.77 -31.58
N VAL A 546 -1.83 23.03 -30.95
CA VAL A 546 -1.36 22.42 -29.70
C VAL A 546 -1.52 23.42 -28.56
N ALA A 547 -2.12 23.02 -27.47
CA ALA A 547 -2.19 23.79 -26.24
C ALA A 547 -1.35 23.12 -25.15
N ILE A 548 -0.84 23.90 -24.19
CA ILE A 548 -0.06 23.39 -23.05
C ILE A 548 -0.66 23.88 -21.75
N VAL A 549 -0.74 22.99 -20.74
CA VAL A 549 -1.24 23.30 -19.39
C VAL A 549 -0.36 22.64 -18.33
N HIS A 550 0.18 23.43 -17.42
CA HIS A 550 1.00 22.93 -16.30
C HIS A 550 0.86 23.81 -15.05
N GLY A 551 1.32 23.28 -13.89
CA GLY A 551 1.11 23.88 -12.57
C GLY A 551 1.63 25.31 -12.39
N GLN A 552 2.73 25.69 -13.05
CA GLN A 552 3.37 27.01 -12.89
C GLN A 552 2.75 28.12 -13.74
N GLN A 553 1.86 27.81 -14.67
CA GLN A 553 1.18 28.84 -15.45
C GLN A 553 0.21 29.66 -14.58
N ALA A 554 0.02 30.94 -14.89
CA ALA A 554 -1.04 31.75 -14.32
C ALA A 554 -2.41 31.14 -14.60
N ASN A 555 -3.34 31.27 -13.65
CA ASN A 555 -4.67 30.64 -13.76
C ASN A 555 -5.43 31.07 -15.03
N ASP A 556 -5.30 32.32 -15.44
CA ASP A 556 -5.98 32.83 -16.63
C ASP A 556 -5.47 32.14 -17.91
N VAL A 557 -4.16 31.88 -17.99
CA VAL A 557 -3.53 31.16 -19.12
C VAL A 557 -3.97 29.71 -19.14
N LYS A 558 -3.98 29.06 -17.96
CA LYS A 558 -4.49 27.69 -17.82
C LYS A 558 -5.93 27.56 -18.29
N ASN A 559 -6.79 28.46 -17.81
CA ASN A 559 -8.20 28.45 -18.15
C ASN A 559 -8.39 28.70 -19.65
N PHE A 560 -7.69 29.67 -20.24
CA PHE A 560 -7.74 29.96 -21.66
C PHE A 560 -7.36 28.75 -22.53
N ASN A 561 -6.25 28.08 -22.20
CA ASN A 561 -5.79 26.91 -22.94
C ASN A 561 -6.73 25.71 -22.75
N MET A 562 -7.25 25.54 -21.55
CA MET A 562 -8.20 24.48 -21.25
C MET A 562 -9.53 24.70 -21.98
N ASP A 563 -10.07 25.91 -21.96
CA ASP A 563 -11.30 26.30 -22.68
C ASP A 563 -11.12 26.13 -24.19
N ALA A 564 -9.94 26.46 -24.71
CA ALA A 564 -9.64 26.24 -26.12
C ALA A 564 -9.68 24.76 -26.51
N PHE A 565 -9.21 23.88 -25.61
CA PHE A 565 -9.25 22.43 -25.82
C PHE A 565 -10.67 21.90 -25.66
N VAL A 566 -11.38 22.25 -24.58
CA VAL A 566 -12.77 21.81 -24.35
C VAL A 566 -13.69 22.24 -25.49
N ALA A 567 -13.50 23.44 -26.02
CA ALA A 567 -14.27 23.97 -27.17
C ALA A 567 -13.87 23.37 -28.53
N GLY A 568 -12.91 22.41 -28.57
CA GLY A 568 -12.44 21.80 -29.81
C GLY A 568 -11.55 22.72 -30.68
N ARG A 569 -11.16 23.89 -30.18
CA ARG A 569 -10.30 24.85 -30.87
C ARG A 569 -8.81 24.44 -30.86
N ALA A 570 -8.41 23.60 -29.90
CA ALA A 570 -7.10 22.95 -29.87
C ALA A 570 -7.27 21.44 -30.08
N HIS A 571 -6.41 20.84 -30.88
CA HIS A 571 -6.46 19.42 -31.25
C HIS A 571 -5.67 18.54 -30.29
N ILE A 572 -4.57 19.07 -29.76
CA ILE A 572 -3.70 18.38 -28.81
C ILE A 572 -3.56 19.24 -27.56
N LEU A 573 -3.69 18.59 -26.40
CA LEU A 573 -3.38 19.20 -25.10
C LEU A 573 -2.18 18.49 -24.49
N VAL A 574 -1.06 19.20 -24.35
CA VAL A 574 0.15 18.74 -23.66
C VAL A 574 0.06 19.20 -22.21
N SER A 575 0.28 18.29 -21.26
CA SER A 575 0.25 18.67 -19.85
C SER A 575 1.11 17.77 -18.97
N THR A 576 1.25 18.22 -17.72
CA THR A 576 1.71 17.36 -16.61
C THR A 576 0.52 16.64 -15.99
N THR A 577 0.75 15.92 -14.88
CA THR A 577 -0.27 15.20 -14.07
C THR A 577 -1.43 16.08 -13.57
N VAL A 578 -1.39 17.41 -13.79
CA VAL A 578 -2.48 18.35 -13.42
C VAL A 578 -3.82 17.95 -14.04
N ILE A 579 -3.84 17.22 -15.17
CA ILE A 579 -5.07 16.66 -15.79
C ILE A 579 -5.68 15.52 -14.95
N GLU A 580 -5.01 14.99 -13.95
CA GLU A 580 -5.62 13.99 -13.04
C GLU A 580 -6.91 14.51 -12.41
N VAL A 581 -7.09 15.85 -12.37
CA VAL A 581 -8.19 16.49 -11.69
C VAL A 581 -9.21 17.06 -12.67
N GLY A 582 -10.23 16.25 -12.94
CA GLY A 582 -11.58 16.77 -13.18
C GLY A 582 -11.97 17.25 -14.58
N VAL A 583 -11.12 17.26 -15.60
CA VAL A 583 -11.55 17.75 -16.91
C VAL A 583 -12.20 16.65 -17.75
N ASP A 584 -13.49 16.84 -18.08
CA ASP A 584 -14.23 15.95 -18.96
C ASP A 584 -14.30 16.53 -20.37
N VAL A 585 -13.62 15.86 -21.32
CA VAL A 585 -13.66 16.23 -22.75
C VAL A 585 -14.12 15.00 -23.54
N PRO A 586 -15.44 14.86 -23.81
CA PRO A 586 -15.99 13.69 -24.49
C PRO A 586 -15.38 13.41 -25.86
N ASN A 587 -14.89 14.46 -26.55
CA ASN A 587 -14.27 14.35 -27.86
C ASN A 587 -12.79 13.90 -27.81
N ALA A 588 -12.14 13.93 -26.65
CA ALA A 588 -10.78 13.43 -26.49
C ALA A 588 -10.78 11.91 -26.40
N SER A 589 -10.39 11.26 -27.49
CA SER A 589 -10.39 9.80 -27.63
C SER A 589 -9.01 9.15 -27.52
N VAL A 590 -7.94 9.92 -27.45
CA VAL A 590 -6.56 9.42 -27.35
C VAL A 590 -5.88 10.04 -26.14
N MET A 591 -5.33 9.17 -25.27
CA MET A 591 -4.44 9.52 -24.18
C MET A 591 -3.06 8.97 -24.49
N VAL A 592 -2.06 9.82 -24.58
CA VAL A 592 -0.64 9.45 -24.68
C VAL A 592 0.03 9.78 -23.36
N ILE A 593 0.67 8.80 -22.75
CA ILE A 593 1.41 8.96 -21.49
C ILE A 593 2.88 8.74 -21.77
N GLU A 594 3.66 9.78 -21.69
CA GLU A 594 5.10 9.79 -21.91
C GLU A 594 5.85 9.28 -20.67
N SER A 595 6.92 8.50 -20.88
CA SER A 595 7.70 7.88 -19.81
C SER A 595 6.81 7.15 -18.79
N ALA A 596 5.88 6.34 -19.29
CA ALA A 596 4.85 5.68 -18.49
C ALA A 596 5.42 4.79 -17.36
N GLU A 597 6.66 4.30 -17.50
CA GLU A 597 7.38 3.55 -16.46
C GLU A 597 7.61 4.33 -15.17
N ARG A 598 7.46 5.65 -15.19
CA ARG A 598 7.65 6.54 -14.04
C ARG A 598 6.38 6.77 -13.22
N PHE A 599 5.23 6.36 -13.74
CA PHE A 599 3.95 6.49 -13.06
C PHE A 599 3.61 5.27 -12.21
N GLY A 600 2.88 5.49 -11.13
CA GLY A 600 2.21 4.41 -10.41
C GLY A 600 1.01 3.87 -11.18
N LEU A 601 0.62 2.59 -10.92
CA LEU A 601 -0.53 1.97 -11.58
C LEU A 601 -1.83 2.77 -11.39
N SER A 602 -2.08 3.25 -10.19
CA SER A 602 -3.27 4.06 -9.88
C SER A 602 -3.32 5.36 -10.69
N GLN A 603 -2.16 6.04 -10.90
CA GLN A 603 -2.08 7.25 -11.71
C GLN A 603 -2.33 6.94 -13.19
N LEU A 604 -1.67 5.89 -13.72
CA LEU A 604 -1.89 5.45 -15.10
C LEU A 604 -3.37 5.12 -15.35
N HIS A 605 -4.02 4.45 -14.39
CA HIS A 605 -5.43 4.11 -14.48
C HIS A 605 -6.33 5.36 -14.46
N GLN A 606 -6.06 6.33 -13.60
CA GLN A 606 -6.79 7.60 -13.57
C GLN A 606 -6.65 8.38 -14.88
N LEU A 607 -5.43 8.46 -15.43
CA LEU A 607 -5.17 9.10 -16.73
C LEU A 607 -5.89 8.37 -17.86
N ARG A 608 -5.82 7.03 -17.90
CA ARG A 608 -6.58 6.22 -18.87
C ARG A 608 -8.08 6.54 -18.80
N GLY A 609 -8.64 6.65 -17.61
CA GLY A 609 -10.06 6.96 -17.39
C GLY A 609 -10.51 8.35 -17.86
N ARG A 610 -9.59 9.24 -18.25
CA ARG A 610 -9.91 10.58 -18.80
C ARG A 610 -10.38 10.54 -20.25
N VAL A 611 -10.12 9.45 -20.96
CA VAL A 611 -10.71 9.17 -22.29
C VAL A 611 -11.79 8.08 -22.18
N GLY A 612 -12.51 7.80 -23.27
CA GLY A 612 -13.56 6.77 -23.26
C GLY A 612 -14.89 7.25 -22.66
N ARG A 613 -15.15 8.56 -22.67
CA ARG A 613 -16.42 9.14 -22.20
C ARG A 613 -17.42 9.44 -23.32
N GLY A 614 -16.96 9.35 -24.56
CA GLY A 614 -17.79 9.49 -25.76
C GLY A 614 -18.26 8.14 -26.31
N SER A 615 -19.07 8.18 -27.38
CA SER A 615 -19.56 7.01 -28.10
C SER A 615 -18.52 6.31 -28.97
N GLU A 616 -17.35 6.92 -29.13
CA GLU A 616 -16.30 6.44 -30.03
C GLU A 616 -15.27 5.56 -29.33
N LYS A 617 -14.52 4.76 -30.11
CA LYS A 617 -13.38 3.99 -29.61
C LYS A 617 -12.31 4.92 -29.07
N SER A 618 -11.78 4.59 -27.90
CA SER A 618 -10.73 5.38 -27.24
C SER A 618 -9.48 4.55 -27.02
N TYR A 619 -8.36 5.25 -26.98
CA TYR A 619 -7.04 4.64 -26.95
C TYR A 619 -6.20 5.27 -25.83
N CYS A 620 -5.45 4.42 -25.12
CA CYS A 620 -4.44 4.83 -24.16
C CYS A 620 -3.08 4.29 -24.63
N VAL A 621 -2.15 5.17 -24.98
CA VAL A 621 -0.82 4.80 -25.46
C VAL A 621 0.18 5.08 -24.34
N LEU A 622 0.83 4.03 -23.88
CA LEU A 622 1.88 4.09 -22.85
C LEU A 622 3.24 4.10 -23.56
N MET A 623 3.94 5.24 -23.53
CA MET A 623 5.28 5.35 -24.07
C MET A 623 6.32 5.03 -23.00
N HIS A 624 7.34 4.24 -23.35
CA HIS A 624 8.42 3.90 -22.42
C HIS A 624 9.80 4.05 -23.04
N GLY A 625 10.79 4.32 -22.21
CA GLY A 625 12.18 4.43 -22.60
C GLY A 625 12.82 3.10 -23.01
N GLN A 626 14.09 3.14 -23.47
CA GLN A 626 14.81 1.94 -23.91
C GLN A 626 15.20 0.98 -22.77
N LYS A 627 15.41 1.52 -21.57
CA LYS A 627 15.78 0.74 -20.38
C LYS A 627 14.68 0.83 -19.34
N VAL A 628 13.89 -0.21 -19.23
CA VAL A 628 12.82 -0.35 -18.23
C VAL A 628 13.19 -1.45 -17.24
N SER A 629 13.00 -1.21 -15.95
CA SER A 629 13.19 -2.27 -14.95
C SER A 629 12.16 -3.38 -15.14
N LYS A 630 12.48 -4.61 -14.73
CA LYS A 630 11.54 -5.75 -14.79
C LYS A 630 10.23 -5.44 -14.06
N GLU A 631 10.29 -4.73 -12.96
CA GLU A 631 9.13 -4.33 -12.16
C GLU A 631 8.26 -3.31 -12.90
N SER A 632 8.88 -2.26 -13.48
CA SER A 632 8.15 -1.27 -14.28
C SER A 632 7.53 -1.90 -15.52
N GLN A 633 8.23 -2.81 -16.18
CA GLN A 633 7.70 -3.54 -17.33
C GLN A 633 6.45 -4.34 -16.93
N LYS A 634 6.50 -5.09 -15.82
CA LYS A 634 5.35 -5.84 -15.31
C LYS A 634 4.16 -4.91 -15.01
N ARG A 635 4.38 -3.72 -14.43
CA ARG A 635 3.32 -2.73 -14.22
C ARG A 635 2.66 -2.26 -15.52
N LEU A 636 3.46 -1.96 -16.55
CA LEU A 636 2.95 -1.53 -17.85
C LEU A 636 2.17 -2.65 -18.55
N GLU A 637 2.65 -3.89 -18.48
CA GLU A 637 1.97 -5.07 -19.02
C GLU A 637 0.60 -5.30 -18.32
N MET A 638 0.53 -5.10 -17.01
CA MET A 638 -0.72 -5.15 -16.26
C MET A 638 -1.73 -4.09 -16.73
N MET A 639 -1.28 -2.87 -17.01
CA MET A 639 -2.15 -1.82 -17.55
C MET A 639 -2.75 -2.18 -18.92
N VAL A 640 -2.03 -2.97 -19.72
CA VAL A 640 -2.52 -3.48 -21.02
C VAL A 640 -3.48 -4.65 -20.82
N ALA A 641 -3.24 -5.51 -19.82
CA ALA A 641 -3.98 -6.77 -19.62
C ALA A 641 -5.37 -6.56 -19.02
N THR A 642 -5.58 -5.54 -18.16
CA THR A 642 -6.87 -5.30 -17.50
C THR A 642 -7.31 -3.84 -17.54
N GLU A 643 -8.61 -3.63 -17.66
CA GLU A 643 -9.25 -2.33 -17.50
C GLU A 643 -9.82 -2.13 -16.09
N ASN A 644 -9.91 -3.18 -15.29
CA ASN A 644 -10.49 -3.16 -13.96
C ASN A 644 -9.55 -2.46 -12.97
N GLY A 645 -9.95 -1.29 -12.50
CA GLY A 645 -9.15 -0.49 -11.56
C GLY A 645 -8.92 -1.17 -10.21
N PHE A 646 -9.85 -2.01 -9.75
CA PHE A 646 -9.68 -2.75 -8.49
C PHE A 646 -8.61 -3.84 -8.61
N GLU A 647 -8.57 -4.56 -9.73
CA GLU A 647 -7.50 -5.54 -10.01
C GLU A 647 -6.13 -4.85 -10.09
N LEU A 648 -6.06 -3.71 -10.78
CA LEU A 648 -4.83 -2.92 -10.85
C LEU A 648 -4.37 -2.45 -9.48
N ALA A 649 -5.28 -2.00 -8.62
CA ALA A 649 -4.96 -1.56 -7.27
C ALA A 649 -4.47 -2.70 -6.37
N GLU A 650 -5.06 -3.90 -6.49
CA GLU A 650 -4.61 -5.09 -5.77
C GLU A 650 -3.20 -5.53 -6.20
N GLU A 651 -2.91 -5.48 -7.50
CA GLU A 651 -1.59 -5.84 -8.00
C GLU A 651 -0.53 -4.76 -7.66
N ASP A 652 -0.88 -3.46 -7.72
CA ASP A 652 -0.01 -2.37 -7.26
C ASP A 652 0.40 -2.58 -5.79
N MET A 653 -0.57 -2.92 -4.96
CA MET A 653 -0.33 -3.20 -3.54
C MET A 653 0.58 -4.42 -3.31
N LYS A 654 0.42 -5.49 -4.12
CA LYS A 654 1.29 -6.68 -4.05
C LYS A 654 2.72 -6.38 -4.49
N MET A 655 2.90 -5.50 -5.49
CA MET A 655 4.21 -5.15 -6.05
C MET A 655 5.02 -4.20 -5.15
N ARG A 656 4.37 -3.23 -4.50
CA ARG A 656 5.05 -2.26 -3.62
C ARG A 656 5.64 -2.87 -2.36
N GLY A 657 5.13 -4.02 -1.92
CA GLY A 657 5.59 -4.66 -0.69
C GLY A 657 5.14 -3.96 0.60
N PRO A 658 5.45 -4.53 1.78
CA PRO A 658 4.98 -4.01 3.06
C PRO A 658 5.63 -2.67 3.49
N GLY A 659 6.84 -2.35 3.02
CA GLY A 659 7.58 -1.15 3.44
C GLY A 659 7.07 0.18 2.85
N ASP A 660 6.51 0.16 1.65
CA ASP A 660 6.04 1.39 0.98
C ASP A 660 4.63 1.82 1.43
N LEU A 661 3.88 0.95 2.11
CA LEU A 661 2.60 1.33 2.73
C LEU A 661 2.80 2.21 3.96
N GLU A 662 3.97 2.14 4.62
CA GLU A 662 4.36 3.04 5.72
C GLU A 662 4.64 4.47 5.23
N GLY A 663 5.02 4.65 3.96
CA GLY A 663 5.29 5.95 3.32
C GLY A 663 4.06 6.72 2.86
N THR A 664 2.88 6.12 2.82
CA THR A 664 1.63 6.83 2.51
C THR A 664 1.14 7.61 3.73
N GLN A 665 1.80 8.72 4.03
CA GLN A 665 1.40 9.72 5.05
C GLN A 665 -0.01 10.32 4.82
N GLN A 666 -0.78 9.79 3.86
CA GLN A 666 -2.11 10.29 3.53
C GLN A 666 -3.18 9.94 4.59
N SER A 667 -2.94 8.96 5.43
CA SER A 667 -3.86 8.54 6.51
C SER A 667 -3.37 8.85 7.93
N GLY A 668 -2.24 9.55 8.10
CA GLY A 668 -1.83 10.15 9.38
C GLY A 668 -1.21 9.21 10.43
N LEU A 669 -1.29 7.88 10.31
CA LEU A 669 -0.66 6.93 11.23
C LEU A 669 -0.13 5.70 10.49
N PRO A 670 1.15 5.31 10.68
CA PRO A 670 1.68 4.07 10.15
C PRO A 670 1.06 2.88 10.91
N ILE A 671 0.34 2.00 10.19
CA ILE A 671 -0.10 0.72 10.74
C ILE A 671 1.11 -0.21 10.67
N SER A 672 1.79 -0.37 11.80
CA SER A 672 2.89 -1.33 11.91
C SER A 672 2.34 -2.72 12.21
N LEU A 673 2.46 -3.63 11.24
CA LEU A 673 2.14 -5.05 11.38
C LEU A 673 3.44 -5.86 11.47
N ASN A 674 3.48 -6.83 12.41
CA ASN A 674 4.68 -7.63 12.66
C ASN A 674 4.79 -8.85 11.74
N ILE A 675 3.66 -9.47 11.37
CA ILE A 675 3.63 -10.71 10.58
C ILE A 675 2.62 -10.68 9.43
N ALA A 676 1.49 -10.01 9.62
CA ALA A 676 0.48 -9.90 8.59
C ALA A 676 0.85 -8.83 7.55
N SER A 677 0.37 -9.01 6.33
CA SER A 677 0.51 -8.04 5.24
C SER A 677 -0.85 -7.73 4.66
N LEU A 678 -1.28 -6.46 4.73
CA LEU A 678 -2.56 -6.04 4.13
C LEU A 678 -2.63 -6.36 2.63
N ALA A 679 -1.47 -6.37 1.95
CA ALA A 679 -1.36 -6.69 0.54
C ALA A 679 -1.55 -8.18 0.21
N LYS A 680 -1.10 -9.08 1.09
CA LYS A 680 -1.06 -10.52 0.82
C LYS A 680 -2.13 -11.30 1.58
N ASP A 681 -2.54 -10.80 2.74
CA ASP A 681 -3.40 -11.53 3.68
C ASP A 681 -4.86 -11.05 3.65
N GLY A 682 -5.33 -10.53 2.52
CA GLY A 682 -6.68 -9.95 2.38
C GLY A 682 -7.83 -10.91 2.75
N ARG A 683 -7.68 -12.21 2.48
CA ARG A 683 -8.68 -13.23 2.90
C ARG A 683 -8.73 -13.35 4.42
N ILE A 684 -7.56 -13.39 5.07
CA ILE A 684 -7.47 -13.48 6.54
C ILE A 684 -8.05 -12.21 7.16
N LEU A 685 -7.77 -11.04 6.58
CA LEU A 685 -8.31 -9.77 7.05
C LEU A 685 -9.84 -9.73 6.96
N THR A 686 -10.42 -10.19 5.85
CA THR A 686 -11.88 -10.24 5.69
C THR A 686 -12.51 -11.18 6.71
N ASP A 687 -11.93 -12.35 6.91
CA ASP A 687 -12.39 -13.32 7.90
C ASP A 687 -12.28 -12.77 9.33
N ALA A 688 -11.15 -12.15 9.67
CA ALA A 688 -10.93 -11.50 10.96
C ALA A 688 -11.94 -10.36 11.23
N ARG A 689 -12.24 -9.53 10.22
CA ARG A 689 -13.24 -8.46 10.33
C ARG A 689 -14.64 -9.00 10.55
N ASN A 690 -15.08 -9.97 9.73
CA ASN A 690 -16.40 -10.57 9.87
C ASN A 690 -16.58 -11.18 11.28
N TYR A 691 -15.53 -11.81 11.78
CA TYR A 691 -15.57 -12.41 13.10
C TYR A 691 -15.55 -11.36 14.22
N ALA A 692 -14.76 -10.30 14.08
CA ALA A 692 -14.77 -9.17 15.02
C ALA A 692 -16.16 -8.47 15.06
N THR A 693 -16.81 -8.34 13.90
CA THR A 693 -18.20 -7.83 13.82
C THR A 693 -19.14 -8.75 14.57
N HIS A 694 -19.08 -10.07 14.35
CA HIS A 694 -19.91 -11.03 15.05
C HIS A 694 -19.75 -10.97 16.58
N VAL A 695 -18.51 -10.83 17.06
CA VAL A 695 -18.22 -10.66 18.50
C VAL A 695 -18.85 -9.38 19.04
N LEU A 696 -18.71 -8.25 18.33
CA LEU A 696 -19.25 -6.95 18.77
C LEU A 696 -20.76 -6.85 18.63
N ASP A 697 -21.38 -7.54 17.67
CA ASP A 697 -22.85 -7.65 17.57
C ASP A 697 -23.44 -8.35 18.79
N ALA A 698 -22.75 -9.39 19.29
CA ALA A 698 -23.14 -10.13 20.47
C ALA A 698 -22.78 -9.44 21.80
N ASP A 699 -21.67 -8.68 21.82
CA ASP A 699 -21.12 -8.01 23.01
C ASP A 699 -20.35 -6.72 22.62
N PRO A 700 -21.05 -5.63 22.38
CA PRO A 700 -20.46 -4.39 21.86
C PRO A 700 -19.39 -3.74 22.73
N VAL A 701 -19.45 -3.96 24.04
CA VAL A 701 -18.53 -3.36 25.03
C VAL A 701 -17.49 -4.35 25.55
N LEU A 702 -17.60 -5.63 25.17
CA LEU A 702 -16.76 -6.75 25.60
C LEU A 702 -16.80 -6.96 27.13
N GLU A 703 -18.01 -6.92 27.71
CA GLU A 703 -18.23 -7.13 29.14
C GLU A 703 -18.55 -8.58 29.53
N LYS A 704 -18.95 -9.40 28.55
CA LYS A 704 -19.22 -10.82 28.82
C LYS A 704 -17.97 -11.52 29.39
N PRO A 705 -18.12 -12.43 30.33
CA PRO A 705 -16.99 -13.13 30.98
C PRO A 705 -16.02 -13.77 29.95
N GLU A 706 -16.57 -14.37 28.91
CA GLU A 706 -15.81 -14.99 27.82
C GLU A 706 -14.96 -14.01 27.01
N ASN A 707 -15.38 -12.72 26.93
CA ASN A 707 -14.72 -11.68 26.15
C ASN A 707 -13.78 -10.79 26.97
N LYS A 708 -13.66 -11.00 28.29
CA LYS A 708 -12.77 -10.21 29.15
C LYS A 708 -11.31 -10.22 28.64
N ILE A 709 -10.87 -11.37 28.15
CA ILE A 709 -9.52 -11.52 27.60
C ILE A 709 -9.29 -10.59 26.40
N LEU A 710 -10.30 -10.40 25.54
CA LEU A 710 -10.26 -9.47 24.42
C LEU A 710 -10.19 -8.01 24.90
N ALA A 711 -10.99 -7.67 25.91
CA ALA A 711 -11.00 -6.34 26.50
C ALA A 711 -9.65 -6.00 27.15
N GLU A 712 -9.04 -6.97 27.86
CA GLU A 712 -7.70 -6.81 28.47
C GLU A 712 -6.61 -6.61 27.42
N GLU A 713 -6.63 -7.39 26.33
CA GLU A 713 -5.65 -7.27 25.23
C GLU A 713 -5.76 -5.91 24.54
N LEU A 714 -6.99 -5.43 24.27
CA LEU A 714 -7.22 -4.12 23.65
C LEU A 714 -6.78 -2.92 24.53
N ARG A 715 -6.63 -3.09 25.85
CA ARG A 715 -6.13 -2.05 26.74
C ARG A 715 -4.62 -1.87 26.66
N LYS A 716 -3.88 -2.77 26.00
CA LYS A 716 -2.44 -2.64 25.87
C LYS A 716 -2.09 -1.44 24.97
N ASP A 717 -1.04 -0.73 25.32
CA ASP A 717 -0.59 0.52 24.65
C ASP A 717 -0.49 0.41 23.12
N LYS A 718 -0.13 -0.77 22.60
CA LYS A 718 -0.02 -1.01 21.16
C LYS A 718 -1.33 -0.79 20.37
N TYR A 719 -2.50 -0.95 21.04
CA TYR A 719 -3.81 -0.71 20.43
C TYR A 719 -4.41 0.64 20.81
N GLN A 720 -3.97 1.25 21.93
CA GLN A 720 -4.44 2.57 22.37
C GLN A 720 -3.77 3.73 21.64
N ARG A 721 -2.50 3.57 21.24
CA ARG A 721 -1.77 4.59 20.46
C ARG A 721 -2.30 4.77 19.03
N GLN A 722 -3.10 3.85 18.54
CA GLN A 722 -3.79 3.94 17.26
C GLN A 722 -5.14 4.65 17.44
N ASP A 723 -5.11 5.93 17.84
CA ASP A 723 -6.33 6.75 17.85
C ASP A 723 -6.72 7.12 16.41
N PHE A 724 -7.45 6.21 15.78
CA PHE A 724 -7.95 6.37 14.41
C PHE A 724 -9.05 7.45 14.31
N SER A 725 -9.57 7.98 15.42
CA SER A 725 -10.55 9.05 15.41
C SER A 725 -10.01 10.35 14.80
N LYS A 726 -8.69 10.47 14.69
CA LYS A 726 -8.01 11.61 14.04
C LYS A 726 -7.75 11.39 12.55
N ILE A 727 -8.09 10.23 11.99
CA ILE A 727 -7.84 9.87 10.58
C ILE A 727 -9.11 10.03 9.73
N SER A 728 -10.28 9.97 10.35
CA SER A 728 -11.58 10.06 9.69
C SER A 728 -12.10 11.47 9.52
#